data_0277983c0725ca8ae9509cbdbcac44e1
#
_entry.id   0277983c0725ca8ae9509cbdbcac44e1
#
_cell.length_a   1.000
_cell.length_b   1.000
_cell.length_c   1.000
_cell.angle_alpha   90.00
_cell.angle_beta   90.00
_cell.angle_gamma   90.00
#
_symmetry.space_group_name_H-M   'P 1'
#
loop_
_entity.id
_entity.type
_entity.pdbx_description
1 polymer ?
#
loop_
_entity_poly.entity_id
_entity_poly.type
_entity_poly.pdbx_seq_one_letter_code
_entity_poly.pdbx_strand_id
1 'polypeptide(L)'
;MQDNLVIVESPAKAKTIEKFLGSDYKVMSSYGHIRDLKKKELSIDKDTLQPAYVIPKDKEALVKTLRENAKKATKVWLASDEDREGEAISWHLCEVLGLDEASTNRIVFHEITKPAILAAIENPRHLDMNLVNAQQARRVLDRIVGFKLSPVLWRKVKPALSAGRVQSVAVRLIVEREREIQQFHTEPYYRINAIFAITNADGSQQEVKAELDKRFTTHDEAMAFLDKCKDATFRVETVTKKPLKRYPAAPFTTSTLQQEAARKLGFSVSQTMMVAQRLYENGLITYMRTDSVNLSQLCIGAAKEEIVKLYGEEYSSPRNFHTHSKGAQEAHEAIRPTYMSNTTVEGTAQERRLYDLIWKRTAASQMAEAQIEKTTISIVADKPADSLTGSIEERFIANGEVVKFDGFLKVYRESSDDEDESSADEFSHMLPVIKEGDVLTRREITSTERYSQGPSRYTEASLVHKLEELGIGRPSTYAPTISTIQQREYVVKGDKKGEERGYVIDTLRGLKVTQTRKVEMAGNEKGKLLPTDIGIVVNDFLIENFPTIMDYNFTAKVEQQFDQIADGKEEWTDMMRHFDQEFEPTVDKVMNARTEHKAGERQLGTDPKSGHPVFVKIGRYGPVVQIGAADDEEKPRFAQLPSDKSMETITLEEALELFRFPRTLGEFEGKTVSVGAGRFGPYVQHDGKYVSIPKTEDPMAVTLERAIELIEEKRKAEAERHLKTFEEDDKLEVLNGRYGPYIAYDGKNYRIPRELHQKAAELTYDECMEIIKNPPAPKKRAAAKKK
;
A
#
# COMPACT_ATOMS: atom_id res chain seq x y z
N MET A 1 -47.34 9.33 17.11
CA MET A 1 -46.76 7.99 16.92
C MET A 1 -45.81 8.08 15.74
N GLN A 2 -44.62 7.56 15.82
CA GLN A 2 -43.73 7.50 14.66
C GLN A 2 -44.16 6.30 13.83
N ASP A 3 -44.68 6.55 12.62
CA ASP A 3 -45.27 5.48 11.81
C ASP A 3 -44.21 4.64 11.09
N ASN A 4 -43.01 5.20 10.84
CA ASN A 4 -41.96 4.56 10.08
C ASN A 4 -40.60 4.52 10.84
N LEU A 5 -40.01 3.34 10.92
CA LEU A 5 -38.64 3.16 11.41
C LEU A 5 -37.72 2.75 10.28
N VAL A 6 -36.70 3.56 10.00
CA VAL A 6 -35.65 3.24 9.04
C VAL A 6 -34.38 2.82 9.79
N ILE A 7 -33.79 1.69 9.44
CA ILE A 7 -32.58 1.19 10.08
C ILE A 7 -31.47 1.14 9.04
N VAL A 8 -30.36 1.85 9.34
CA VAL A 8 -29.12 1.91 8.54
C VAL A 8 -27.95 1.36 9.33
N GLU A 9 -26.80 1.16 8.71
CA GLU A 9 -25.62 0.59 9.38
C GLU A 9 -24.78 1.62 10.13
N SER A 10 -24.84 2.92 9.81
CA SER A 10 -23.99 3.93 10.46
C SER A 10 -24.77 5.13 11.03
N PRO A 11 -24.30 5.73 12.14
CA PRO A 11 -24.97 6.92 12.73
C PRO A 11 -24.90 8.15 11.84
N ALA A 12 -23.82 8.30 11.05
CA ALA A 12 -23.65 9.43 10.14
C ALA A 12 -24.70 9.35 9.02
N LYS A 13 -24.85 8.17 8.43
CA LYS A 13 -25.88 7.87 7.43
C LYS A 13 -27.29 8.10 7.99
N ALA A 14 -27.55 7.65 9.22
CA ALA A 14 -28.84 7.89 9.87
C ALA A 14 -29.18 9.38 9.95
N LYS A 15 -28.23 10.19 10.41
CA LYS A 15 -28.39 11.65 10.52
C LYS A 15 -28.62 12.34 9.17
N THR A 16 -27.98 11.85 8.10
CA THR A 16 -28.13 12.42 6.76
C THR A 16 -29.50 12.07 6.18
N ILE A 17 -29.93 10.81 6.28
CA ILE A 17 -31.21 10.33 5.74
C ILE A 17 -32.41 10.92 6.49
N GLU A 18 -32.34 11.02 7.83
CA GLU A 18 -33.42 11.59 8.65
C GLU A 18 -33.80 13.00 8.22
N LYS A 19 -32.83 13.83 7.80
CA LYS A 19 -33.07 15.17 7.27
C LYS A 19 -33.90 15.19 5.98
N PHE A 20 -33.84 14.10 5.20
CA PHE A 20 -34.53 14.00 3.91
C PHE A 20 -35.97 13.48 4.04
N LEU A 21 -36.21 12.60 5.00
CA LEU A 21 -37.48 11.87 5.15
C LEU A 21 -38.58 12.64 5.96
N GLY A 22 -38.17 13.58 6.82
CA GLY A 22 -39.15 14.36 7.63
C GLY A 22 -39.59 13.66 8.91
N SER A 23 -40.61 14.26 9.60
CA SER A 23 -40.98 13.92 10.97
C SER A 23 -41.69 12.57 11.14
N ASP A 24 -42.22 12.01 10.06
CA ASP A 24 -42.97 10.73 10.10
C ASP A 24 -42.04 9.51 10.13
N TYR A 25 -40.76 9.75 9.91
CA TYR A 25 -39.71 8.74 9.89
C TYR A 25 -38.74 8.93 11.06
N LYS A 26 -38.44 7.84 11.74
CA LYS A 26 -37.31 7.76 12.67
C LYS A 26 -36.20 6.95 12.04
N VAL A 27 -35.01 7.51 12.00
CA VAL A 27 -33.86 6.80 11.45
C VAL A 27 -32.92 6.39 12.57
N MET A 28 -32.58 5.10 12.62
CA MET A 28 -31.69 4.52 13.62
C MET A 28 -30.54 3.78 12.99
N SER A 29 -29.46 3.63 13.72
CA SER A 29 -28.28 2.87 13.25
C SER A 29 -28.14 1.53 13.99
N SER A 30 -27.77 0.47 13.24
CA SER A 30 -27.33 -0.81 13.78
C SER A 30 -25.86 -0.82 14.21
N TYR A 31 -25.11 0.23 13.87
CA TYR A 31 -23.64 0.28 14.06
C TYR A 31 -22.93 -0.94 13.44
N GLY A 32 -23.31 -1.29 12.21
CA GLY A 32 -22.82 -2.44 11.48
C GLY A 32 -23.56 -3.75 11.85
N HIS A 33 -22.87 -4.87 11.77
CA HIS A 33 -23.44 -6.19 12.10
C HIS A 33 -23.91 -6.27 13.57
N ILE A 34 -25.10 -6.82 13.77
CA ILE A 34 -25.70 -7.04 15.10
C ILE A 34 -25.62 -8.49 15.55
N ARG A 35 -25.32 -9.43 14.65
CA ARG A 35 -25.00 -10.82 14.94
C ARG A 35 -23.66 -11.17 14.34
N ASP A 36 -22.93 -12.08 14.96
CA ASP A 36 -21.69 -12.66 14.44
C ASP A 36 -21.47 -14.08 14.97
N LEU A 37 -20.52 -14.81 14.37
CA LEU A 37 -20.07 -16.10 14.89
C LEU A 37 -19.32 -15.88 16.21
N LYS A 38 -19.41 -16.84 17.13
CA LYS A 38 -18.66 -16.76 18.41
C LYS A 38 -17.16 -16.63 18.17
N LYS A 39 -16.48 -15.74 18.87
CA LYS A 39 -15.06 -15.43 18.65
C LYS A 39 -14.10 -16.61 18.88
N LYS A 40 -14.41 -17.50 19.83
CA LYS A 40 -13.51 -18.59 20.26
C LYS A 40 -13.92 -19.98 19.80
N GLU A 41 -15.02 -20.12 19.12
CA GLU A 41 -15.59 -21.38 18.62
C GLU A 41 -15.70 -21.34 17.11
N LEU A 42 -15.70 -22.47 16.44
CA LEU A 42 -15.93 -22.55 15.00
C LEU A 42 -17.31 -21.98 14.66
N SER A 43 -18.32 -22.29 15.48
CA SER A 43 -19.71 -21.85 15.34
C SER A 43 -20.34 -22.21 14.00
N ILE A 44 -19.92 -23.33 13.43
CA ILE A 44 -20.45 -23.90 12.19
C ILE A 44 -20.78 -25.35 12.51
N ASP A 45 -21.98 -25.76 12.20
CA ASP A 45 -22.42 -27.17 12.32
C ASP A 45 -21.65 -28.04 11.33
N LYS A 46 -21.14 -29.17 11.78
CA LYS A 46 -20.25 -30.02 10.94
C LYS A 46 -20.99 -30.76 9.83
N ASP A 47 -22.25 -31.13 10.08
CA ASP A 47 -23.02 -31.94 9.15
C ASP A 47 -23.77 -31.08 8.12
N THR A 48 -24.35 -29.99 8.59
CA THR A 48 -25.16 -29.07 7.78
C THR A 48 -24.39 -27.89 7.22
N LEU A 49 -23.20 -27.59 7.76
CA LEU A 49 -22.36 -26.41 7.47
C LEU A 49 -23.04 -25.07 7.79
N GLN A 50 -24.18 -25.12 8.54
CA GLN A 50 -24.91 -23.92 8.93
C GLN A 50 -24.19 -23.13 10.00
N PRO A 51 -24.09 -21.80 9.86
CA PRO A 51 -23.46 -20.95 10.88
C PRO A 51 -24.40 -20.68 12.04
N ALA A 52 -23.89 -20.80 13.28
CA ALA A 52 -24.60 -20.45 14.50
C ALA A 52 -24.26 -19.02 14.93
N TYR A 53 -25.10 -18.08 14.51
CA TYR A 53 -24.95 -16.66 14.85
C TYR A 53 -25.42 -16.34 16.26
N VAL A 54 -24.70 -15.42 16.94
CA VAL A 54 -25.04 -14.90 18.25
C VAL A 54 -25.00 -13.37 18.25
N ILE A 55 -25.77 -12.75 19.13
CA ILE A 55 -25.68 -11.31 19.38
C ILE A 55 -24.46 -11.07 20.30
N PRO A 56 -23.46 -10.29 19.88
CA PRO A 56 -22.33 -9.92 20.72
C PRO A 56 -22.80 -9.13 21.96
N LYS A 57 -22.15 -9.34 23.12
CA LYS A 57 -22.55 -8.68 24.39
C LYS A 57 -22.62 -7.15 24.31
N ASP A 58 -21.70 -6.55 23.57
CA ASP A 58 -21.65 -5.11 23.33
C ASP A 58 -22.80 -4.60 22.45
N LYS A 59 -23.54 -5.48 21.78
CA LYS A 59 -24.69 -5.16 20.93
C LYS A 59 -26.06 -5.41 21.61
N GLU A 60 -26.10 -6.10 22.73
CA GLU A 60 -27.34 -6.48 23.39
C GLU A 60 -28.23 -5.28 23.74
N ALA A 61 -27.67 -4.20 24.29
CA ALA A 61 -28.40 -3.00 24.63
C ALA A 61 -28.97 -2.29 23.38
N LEU A 62 -28.19 -2.24 22.31
CA LEU A 62 -28.62 -1.68 21.02
C LEU A 62 -29.76 -2.49 20.42
N VAL A 63 -29.64 -3.81 20.41
CA VAL A 63 -30.66 -4.72 19.88
C VAL A 63 -31.95 -4.56 20.65
N LYS A 64 -31.90 -4.44 22.00
CA LYS A 64 -33.08 -4.17 22.83
C LYS A 64 -33.75 -2.88 22.38
N THR A 65 -32.99 -1.80 22.21
CA THR A 65 -33.53 -0.50 21.79
C THR A 65 -34.14 -0.57 20.38
N LEU A 66 -33.51 -1.28 19.45
CA LEU A 66 -34.07 -1.47 18.11
C LEU A 66 -35.37 -2.27 18.12
N ARG A 67 -35.46 -3.35 18.92
CA ARG A 67 -36.68 -4.14 19.10
C ARG A 67 -37.85 -3.31 19.69
N GLU A 68 -37.56 -2.49 20.68
CA GLU A 68 -38.59 -1.61 21.30
C GLU A 68 -39.14 -0.57 20.31
N ASN A 69 -38.26 -0.04 19.43
CA ASN A 69 -38.70 0.90 18.40
C ASN A 69 -39.42 0.20 17.23
N ALA A 70 -38.94 -0.98 16.81
CA ALA A 70 -39.59 -1.76 15.75
C ALA A 70 -41.04 -2.16 16.16
N LYS A 71 -41.26 -2.55 17.42
CA LYS A 71 -42.60 -2.85 17.93
C LYS A 71 -43.56 -1.65 17.97
N LYS A 72 -43.03 -0.43 18.05
CA LYS A 72 -43.83 0.81 18.08
C LYS A 72 -44.11 1.37 16.68
N ALA A 73 -43.31 0.97 15.69
CA ALA A 73 -43.43 1.43 14.31
C ALA A 73 -44.51 0.64 13.57
N THR A 74 -45.27 1.29 12.73
CA THR A 74 -46.22 0.65 11.80
C THR A 74 -45.48 -0.07 10.67
N LYS A 75 -44.38 0.54 10.18
CA LYS A 75 -43.53 -0.02 9.15
C LYS A 75 -42.05 0.07 9.54
N VAL A 76 -41.31 -0.98 9.23
CA VAL A 76 -39.84 -1.03 9.38
C VAL A 76 -39.20 -1.10 8.00
N TRP A 77 -38.21 -0.25 7.77
CA TRP A 77 -37.46 -0.13 6.54
C TRP A 77 -36.00 -0.47 6.80
N LEU A 78 -35.43 -1.37 6.02
CA LEU A 78 -34.02 -1.75 6.10
C LEU A 78 -33.26 -1.06 4.97
N ALA A 79 -32.33 -0.19 5.34
CA ALA A 79 -31.63 0.75 4.45
C ALA A 79 -30.12 0.66 4.56
N SER A 80 -29.59 -0.56 4.74
CA SER A 80 -28.15 -0.81 4.69
C SER A 80 -27.62 -0.68 3.25
N ASP A 81 -26.29 -0.64 3.09
CA ASP A 81 -25.62 -0.50 1.79
C ASP A 81 -26.07 -1.59 0.80
N GLU A 82 -25.91 -1.32 -0.48
CA GLU A 82 -26.28 -2.20 -1.57
C GLU A 82 -25.17 -3.19 -1.94
N ASP A 83 -24.49 -3.74 -0.97
CA ASP A 83 -23.56 -4.82 -1.18
C ASP A 83 -23.96 -6.07 -0.37
N ARG A 84 -23.22 -7.17 -0.55
CA ARG A 84 -23.48 -8.44 0.16
C ARG A 84 -23.43 -8.27 1.68
N GLU A 85 -22.55 -7.40 2.19
CA GLU A 85 -22.43 -7.11 3.63
C GLU A 85 -23.66 -6.35 4.14
N GLY A 86 -24.14 -5.35 3.40
CA GLY A 86 -25.37 -4.62 3.74
C GLY A 86 -26.61 -5.51 3.68
N GLU A 87 -26.70 -6.40 2.69
CA GLU A 87 -27.81 -7.35 2.60
C GLU A 87 -27.82 -8.32 3.78
N ALA A 88 -26.65 -8.84 4.18
CA ALA A 88 -26.52 -9.68 5.37
C ALA A 88 -26.85 -8.93 6.67
N ILE A 89 -26.50 -7.64 6.79
CA ILE A 89 -26.89 -6.80 7.93
C ILE A 89 -28.41 -6.71 7.99
N SER A 90 -29.09 -6.44 6.86
CA SER A 90 -30.54 -6.38 6.79
C SER A 90 -31.20 -7.71 7.15
N TRP A 91 -30.67 -8.83 6.66
CA TRP A 91 -31.16 -10.15 7.03
C TRP A 91 -30.98 -10.42 8.54
N HIS A 92 -29.82 -10.11 9.11
CA HIS A 92 -29.61 -10.23 10.55
C HIS A 92 -30.54 -9.35 11.38
N LEU A 93 -30.95 -8.19 10.86
CA LEU A 93 -31.96 -7.33 11.48
C LEU A 93 -33.33 -7.98 11.45
N CYS A 94 -33.77 -8.56 10.32
CA CYS A 94 -35.02 -9.30 10.23
C CYS A 94 -35.12 -10.37 11.32
N GLU A 95 -34.13 -11.24 11.39
CA GLU A 95 -34.05 -12.34 12.35
C GLU A 95 -34.12 -11.83 13.79
N VAL A 96 -33.33 -10.81 14.15
CA VAL A 96 -33.24 -10.30 15.52
C VAL A 96 -34.49 -9.52 15.94
N LEU A 97 -35.10 -8.83 15.01
CA LEU A 97 -36.31 -8.02 15.29
C LEU A 97 -37.62 -8.84 15.15
N GLY A 98 -37.53 -10.07 14.60
CA GLY A 98 -38.69 -10.93 14.35
C GLY A 98 -39.57 -10.39 13.22
N LEU A 99 -38.94 -9.83 12.18
CA LEU A 99 -39.60 -9.36 10.97
C LEU A 99 -39.77 -10.51 9.98
N ASP A 100 -40.80 -10.47 9.18
CA ASP A 100 -40.97 -11.43 8.10
C ASP A 100 -40.10 -11.03 6.90
N GLU A 101 -39.19 -11.90 6.50
CA GLU A 101 -38.25 -11.69 5.41
C GLU A 101 -38.96 -11.44 4.06
N ALA A 102 -40.10 -12.12 3.85
CA ALA A 102 -40.87 -12.04 2.61
C ALA A 102 -41.65 -10.73 2.44
N SER A 103 -41.90 -10.01 3.54
CA SER A 103 -42.73 -8.80 3.54
C SER A 103 -42.01 -7.55 4.05
N THR A 104 -40.75 -7.68 4.53
CA THR A 104 -40.01 -6.54 5.05
C THR A 104 -39.53 -5.63 3.92
N ASN A 105 -39.71 -4.32 4.12
CA ASN A 105 -39.31 -3.33 3.13
C ASN A 105 -37.78 -3.12 3.17
N ARG A 106 -37.09 -3.55 2.14
CA ARG A 106 -35.67 -3.30 1.86
C ARG A 106 -35.56 -2.17 0.85
N ILE A 107 -34.87 -1.10 1.19
CA ILE A 107 -34.54 -0.01 0.26
C ILE A 107 -33.05 0.04 -0.02
N VAL A 108 -32.71 0.26 -1.28
CA VAL A 108 -31.34 0.35 -1.78
C VAL A 108 -31.15 1.64 -2.54
N PHE A 109 -29.93 2.20 -2.46
CA PHE A 109 -29.56 3.43 -3.14
C PHE A 109 -28.04 3.50 -3.30
N HIS A 110 -27.59 3.98 -4.46
CA HIS A 110 -26.16 4.14 -4.77
C HIS A 110 -25.58 5.44 -4.22
N GLU A 111 -26.45 6.41 -3.84
CA GLU A 111 -26.06 7.72 -3.31
C GLU A 111 -27.04 8.18 -2.23
N ILE A 112 -26.54 8.94 -1.29
CA ILE A 112 -27.35 9.48 -0.20
C ILE A 112 -27.76 10.91 -0.54
N THR A 113 -28.68 11.03 -1.51
CA THR A 113 -29.32 12.30 -1.89
C THR A 113 -30.81 12.23 -1.61
N LYS A 114 -31.44 13.41 -1.44
CA LYS A 114 -32.89 13.45 -1.18
C LYS A 114 -33.71 12.76 -2.28
N PRO A 115 -33.47 13.01 -3.57
CA PRO A 115 -34.20 12.33 -4.64
C PRO A 115 -34.01 10.80 -4.62
N ALA A 116 -32.76 10.31 -4.43
CA ALA A 116 -32.49 8.89 -4.40
C ALA A 116 -33.17 8.18 -3.21
N ILE A 117 -33.15 8.78 -2.03
CA ILE A 117 -33.79 8.23 -0.83
C ILE A 117 -35.31 8.20 -0.99
N LEU A 118 -35.91 9.26 -1.50
CA LEU A 118 -37.38 9.27 -1.72
C LEU A 118 -37.80 8.25 -2.78
N ALA A 119 -37.07 8.15 -3.89
CA ALA A 119 -37.32 7.13 -4.91
C ALA A 119 -37.18 5.70 -4.35
N ALA A 120 -36.19 5.45 -3.46
CA ALA A 120 -36.03 4.15 -2.81
C ALA A 120 -37.21 3.81 -1.86
N ILE A 121 -37.74 4.78 -1.14
CA ILE A 121 -38.94 4.59 -0.29
C ILE A 121 -40.17 4.27 -1.13
N GLU A 122 -40.30 4.89 -2.30
CA GLU A 122 -41.42 4.62 -3.23
C GLU A 122 -41.33 3.26 -3.92
N ASN A 123 -40.11 2.73 -4.06
CA ASN A 123 -39.83 1.48 -4.77
C ASN A 123 -39.07 0.47 -3.88
N PRO A 124 -39.63 0.01 -2.76
CA PRO A 124 -38.96 -0.98 -1.91
C PRO A 124 -38.92 -2.34 -2.61
N ARG A 125 -37.89 -3.13 -2.26
CA ARG A 125 -37.80 -4.54 -2.63
C ARG A 125 -37.83 -5.43 -1.38
N HIS A 126 -37.80 -6.71 -1.57
CA HIS A 126 -37.55 -7.70 -0.51
C HIS A 126 -36.06 -7.97 -0.35
N LEU A 127 -35.70 -8.69 0.70
CA LEU A 127 -34.33 -9.17 0.88
C LEU A 127 -33.92 -10.08 -0.27
N ASP A 128 -32.73 -9.88 -0.77
CA ASP A 128 -32.10 -10.77 -1.75
C ASP A 128 -31.32 -11.87 -1.02
N MET A 129 -31.95 -13.04 -0.89
CA MET A 129 -31.35 -14.17 -0.19
C MET A 129 -30.16 -14.76 -0.92
N ASN A 130 -29.97 -14.51 -2.22
CA ASN A 130 -28.78 -14.94 -2.95
C ASN A 130 -27.57 -14.11 -2.52
N LEU A 131 -27.74 -12.80 -2.36
CA LEU A 131 -26.70 -11.93 -1.81
C LEU A 131 -26.36 -12.31 -0.36
N VAL A 132 -27.36 -12.61 0.47
CA VAL A 132 -27.16 -13.11 1.84
C VAL A 132 -26.36 -14.41 1.83
N ASN A 133 -26.73 -15.36 0.99
CA ASN A 133 -26.08 -16.66 0.86
C ASN A 133 -24.64 -16.52 0.37
N ALA A 134 -24.35 -15.61 -0.55
CA ALA A 134 -23.01 -15.32 -1.01
C ALA A 134 -22.13 -14.76 0.10
N GLN A 135 -22.68 -13.87 0.95
CA GLN A 135 -21.98 -13.37 2.13
C GLN A 135 -21.77 -14.47 3.17
N GLN A 136 -22.77 -15.30 3.43
CA GLN A 136 -22.64 -16.45 4.33
C GLN A 136 -21.61 -17.44 3.85
N ALA A 137 -21.60 -17.82 2.57
CA ALA A 137 -20.61 -18.70 1.98
C ALA A 137 -19.19 -18.17 2.24
N ARG A 138 -18.94 -16.89 1.96
CA ARG A 138 -17.66 -16.24 2.27
C ARG A 138 -17.33 -16.32 3.76
N ARG A 139 -18.28 -15.94 4.62
CA ARG A 139 -18.09 -15.90 6.06
C ARG A 139 -17.76 -17.27 6.63
N VAL A 140 -18.48 -18.30 6.18
CA VAL A 140 -18.30 -19.69 6.60
C VAL A 140 -16.95 -20.23 6.11
N LEU A 141 -16.64 -20.05 4.82
CA LEU A 141 -15.39 -20.53 4.25
C LEU A 141 -14.16 -19.89 4.92
N ASP A 142 -14.13 -18.57 5.04
CA ASP A 142 -13.02 -17.87 5.69
C ASP A 142 -12.90 -18.24 7.17
N ARG A 143 -14.03 -18.56 7.83
CA ARG A 143 -14.05 -19.06 9.20
C ARG A 143 -13.43 -20.47 9.30
N ILE A 144 -13.85 -21.40 8.43
CA ILE A 144 -13.30 -22.77 8.41
C ILE A 144 -11.80 -22.72 8.14
N VAL A 145 -11.36 -22.02 7.10
CA VAL A 145 -9.94 -21.90 6.76
C VAL A 145 -9.14 -21.32 7.93
N GLY A 146 -9.60 -20.21 8.51
CA GLY A 146 -8.90 -19.56 9.63
C GLY A 146 -8.82 -20.41 10.89
N PHE A 147 -9.91 -21.08 11.26
CA PHE A 147 -10.00 -21.93 12.46
C PHE A 147 -9.26 -23.26 12.34
N LYS A 148 -9.14 -23.80 11.12
CA LYS A 148 -8.43 -25.06 10.88
C LYS A 148 -6.93 -24.82 10.66
N LEU A 149 -6.53 -23.82 9.88
CA LEU A 149 -5.11 -23.57 9.60
C LEU A 149 -4.35 -22.93 10.77
N SER A 150 -4.99 -22.05 11.54
CA SER A 150 -4.29 -21.37 12.65
C SER A 150 -3.75 -22.35 13.69
N PRO A 151 -4.49 -23.35 14.19
CA PRO A 151 -3.95 -24.37 15.10
C PRO A 151 -2.82 -25.20 14.49
N VAL A 152 -2.86 -25.49 13.19
CA VAL A 152 -1.76 -26.15 12.49
C VAL A 152 -0.48 -25.31 12.58
N LEU A 153 -0.58 -24.02 12.28
CA LEU A 153 0.54 -23.09 12.42
C LEU A 153 1.05 -23.00 13.86
N TRP A 154 0.16 -23.02 14.85
CA TRP A 154 0.57 -23.00 16.28
C TRP A 154 1.37 -24.21 16.66
N ARG A 155 1.00 -25.36 16.16
CA ARG A 155 1.68 -26.64 16.46
C ARG A 155 2.98 -26.81 15.67
N LYS A 156 2.98 -26.39 14.39
CA LYS A 156 4.07 -26.71 13.46
C LYS A 156 5.11 -25.60 13.33
N VAL A 157 4.70 -24.35 13.53
CA VAL A 157 5.56 -23.17 13.35
C VAL A 157 5.74 -22.43 14.68
N LYS A 158 4.73 -21.65 15.11
CA LYS A 158 4.80 -20.82 16.32
C LYS A 158 3.38 -20.49 16.82
N PRO A 159 3.14 -20.43 18.15
CA PRO A 159 1.88 -19.96 18.71
C PRO A 159 1.50 -18.55 18.25
N ALA A 160 0.20 -18.25 18.26
CA ALA A 160 -0.41 -16.97 17.91
C ALA A 160 -0.32 -16.56 16.42
N LEU A 161 0.18 -17.42 15.53
CA LEU A 161 0.08 -17.20 14.08
C LEU A 161 -1.33 -17.47 13.59
N SER A 162 -1.66 -16.92 12.44
CA SER A 162 -2.97 -17.12 11.81
C SER A 162 -2.86 -17.13 10.30
N ALA A 163 -3.69 -17.94 9.65
CA ALA A 163 -3.81 -18.00 8.21
C ALA A 163 -5.22 -17.60 7.78
N GLY A 164 -5.35 -17.21 6.54
CA GLY A 164 -6.62 -16.90 5.89
C GLY A 164 -6.44 -16.92 4.38
N ARG A 165 -7.45 -17.36 3.66
CA ARG A 165 -7.40 -17.61 2.22
C ARG A 165 -6.78 -16.45 1.42
N VAL A 166 -7.40 -15.27 1.44
CA VAL A 166 -6.91 -14.10 0.67
C VAL A 166 -5.62 -13.53 1.25
N GLN A 167 -5.50 -13.50 2.59
CA GLN A 167 -4.35 -12.91 3.28
C GLN A 167 -3.06 -13.68 3.02
N SER A 168 -3.12 -15.02 3.08
CA SER A 168 -1.94 -15.86 2.87
C SER A 168 -1.44 -15.76 1.42
N VAL A 169 -2.35 -15.68 0.47
CA VAL A 169 -2.05 -15.47 -0.95
C VAL A 169 -1.47 -14.07 -1.21
N ALA A 170 -1.95 -13.04 -0.51
CA ALA A 170 -1.35 -11.70 -0.59
C ALA A 170 0.09 -11.66 -0.03
N VAL A 171 0.36 -12.41 1.06
CA VAL A 171 1.74 -12.58 1.57
C VAL A 171 2.61 -13.32 0.55
N ARG A 172 2.07 -14.36 -0.09
CA ARG A 172 2.76 -15.12 -1.15
C ARG A 172 3.24 -14.23 -2.28
N LEU A 173 2.39 -13.32 -2.80
CA LEU A 173 2.77 -12.36 -3.84
C LEU A 173 3.99 -11.51 -3.44
N ILE A 174 4.02 -11.07 -2.18
CA ILE A 174 5.12 -10.23 -1.67
C ILE A 174 6.39 -11.04 -1.48
N VAL A 175 6.30 -12.28 -0.98
CA VAL A 175 7.44 -13.18 -0.81
C VAL A 175 8.03 -13.58 -2.17
N GLU A 176 7.21 -13.96 -3.13
CA GLU A 176 7.66 -14.31 -4.49
C GLU A 176 8.36 -13.12 -5.15
N ARG A 177 7.81 -11.91 -5.02
CA ARG A 177 8.44 -10.69 -5.53
C ARG A 177 9.80 -10.42 -4.87
N GLU A 178 9.93 -10.63 -3.57
CA GLU A 178 11.22 -10.47 -2.89
C GLU A 178 12.26 -11.45 -3.43
N ARG A 179 11.86 -12.71 -3.68
CA ARG A 179 12.73 -13.73 -4.28
C ARG A 179 13.11 -13.43 -5.73
N GLU A 180 12.15 -12.93 -6.53
CA GLU A 180 12.44 -12.45 -7.88
C GLU A 180 13.53 -11.34 -7.88
N ILE A 181 13.43 -10.41 -6.93
CA ILE A 181 14.42 -9.33 -6.77
C ILE A 181 15.78 -9.88 -6.36
N GLN A 182 15.81 -10.82 -5.41
CA GLN A 182 17.07 -11.44 -4.94
C GLN A 182 17.75 -12.27 -6.02
N GLN A 183 16.99 -12.92 -6.91
CA GLN A 183 17.49 -13.72 -8.02
C GLN A 183 17.86 -12.90 -9.24
N PHE A 184 17.45 -11.62 -9.28
CA PHE A 184 17.70 -10.76 -10.42
C PHE A 184 19.18 -10.35 -10.50
N HIS A 185 19.80 -10.65 -11.64
CA HIS A 185 21.17 -10.25 -11.96
C HIS A 185 21.17 -8.99 -12.79
N THR A 186 21.77 -7.96 -12.24
CA THR A 186 21.91 -6.65 -12.91
C THR A 186 22.99 -6.73 -13.97
N GLU A 187 22.64 -6.40 -15.21
CA GLU A 187 23.58 -6.35 -16.35
C GLU A 187 23.82 -4.91 -16.79
N PRO A 188 25.09 -4.52 -17.05
CA PRO A 188 25.39 -3.21 -17.60
C PRO A 188 25.00 -3.12 -19.07
N TYR A 189 24.58 -1.95 -19.51
CA TYR A 189 24.43 -1.58 -20.91
C TYR A 189 24.79 -0.11 -21.11
N TYR A 190 25.11 0.26 -22.35
CA TYR A 190 25.54 1.61 -22.68
C TYR A 190 24.50 2.27 -23.57
N ARG A 191 23.96 3.39 -23.10
CA ARG A 191 22.96 4.23 -23.78
C ARG A 191 23.68 5.41 -24.41
N ILE A 192 23.51 5.61 -25.71
CA ILE A 192 24.13 6.71 -26.44
C ILE A 192 23.12 7.82 -26.65
N ASN A 193 23.46 9.02 -26.16
CA ASN A 193 22.68 10.23 -26.38
C ASN A 193 23.53 11.26 -27.13
N ALA A 194 22.89 12.05 -27.97
CA ALA A 194 23.54 13.12 -28.70
C ALA A 194 22.82 14.45 -28.53
N ILE A 195 23.57 15.52 -28.47
CA ILE A 195 23.07 16.89 -28.60
C ILE A 195 23.61 17.46 -29.92
N PHE A 196 22.67 17.75 -30.81
CA PHE A 196 22.93 18.40 -32.06
C PHE A 196 22.47 19.85 -31.99
N ALA A 197 23.03 20.71 -32.84
CA ALA A 197 22.56 22.05 -33.03
C ALA A 197 22.19 22.25 -34.52
N ILE A 198 21.06 22.94 -34.71
CA ILE A 198 20.68 23.45 -36.02
C ILE A 198 20.78 24.97 -35.98
N THR A 199 21.31 25.57 -37.07
CA THR A 199 21.35 27.01 -37.24
C THR A 199 20.17 27.44 -38.07
N ASN A 200 19.28 28.25 -37.52
CA ASN A 200 18.13 28.81 -38.23
C ASN A 200 18.57 29.89 -39.24
N ALA A 201 17.64 30.26 -40.14
CA ALA A 201 17.89 31.29 -41.12
C ALA A 201 18.22 32.69 -40.55
N ASP A 202 17.84 32.95 -39.29
CA ASP A 202 18.17 34.18 -38.55
C ASP A 202 19.51 34.12 -37.83
N GLY A 203 20.24 33.02 -37.94
CA GLY A 203 21.53 32.75 -37.27
C GLY A 203 21.41 32.24 -35.83
N SER A 204 20.20 32.11 -35.30
CA SER A 204 19.97 31.51 -34.00
C SER A 204 20.28 30.00 -34.03
N GLN A 205 20.83 29.47 -32.94
CA GLN A 205 21.09 28.04 -32.80
C GLN A 205 20.08 27.42 -31.84
N GLN A 206 19.50 26.31 -32.25
CA GLN A 206 18.62 25.50 -31.42
C GLN A 206 19.19 24.11 -31.24
N GLU A 207 18.99 23.53 -30.07
CA GLU A 207 19.49 22.20 -29.74
C GLU A 207 18.45 21.12 -30.00
N VAL A 208 18.92 19.98 -30.47
CA VAL A 208 18.16 18.76 -30.72
C VAL A 208 18.81 17.63 -29.92
N LYS A 209 18.10 17.13 -28.93
CA LYS A 209 18.52 15.95 -28.19
C LYS A 209 17.98 14.70 -28.86
N ALA A 210 18.85 13.73 -29.09
CA ALA A 210 18.51 12.47 -29.72
C ALA A 210 19.18 11.30 -29.01
N GLU A 211 18.51 10.16 -29.05
CA GLU A 211 19.04 8.89 -28.52
C GLU A 211 19.30 7.93 -29.68
N LEU A 212 20.37 7.15 -29.56
CA LEU A 212 20.67 6.11 -30.56
C LEU A 212 19.61 4.99 -30.45
N ASP A 213 19.16 4.48 -31.58
CA ASP A 213 18.18 3.37 -31.68
C ASP A 213 18.76 2.01 -31.24
N LYS A 214 20.02 1.98 -30.83
CA LYS A 214 20.74 0.80 -30.37
C LYS A 214 21.38 1.03 -29.00
N ARG A 215 21.33 0.01 -28.17
CA ARG A 215 22.08 -0.06 -26.90
C ARG A 215 23.24 -1.01 -27.08
N PHE A 216 24.39 -0.67 -26.50
CA PHE A 216 25.55 -1.55 -26.50
C PHE A 216 25.65 -2.32 -25.19
N THR A 217 26.18 -3.54 -25.28
CA THR A 217 26.30 -4.42 -24.10
C THR A 217 27.67 -4.29 -23.43
N THR A 218 28.68 -3.82 -24.17
CA THR A 218 30.03 -3.64 -23.65
C THR A 218 30.54 -2.21 -23.83
N HIS A 219 31.42 -1.79 -22.93
CA HIS A 219 32.07 -0.49 -23.00
C HIS A 219 32.90 -0.32 -24.30
N ASP A 220 33.56 -1.38 -24.73
CA ASP A 220 34.39 -1.35 -25.95
C ASP A 220 33.55 -1.10 -27.22
N GLU A 221 32.38 -1.73 -27.33
CA GLU A 221 31.43 -1.46 -28.43
C GLU A 221 30.98 0.01 -28.43
N ALA A 222 30.63 0.53 -27.25
CA ALA A 222 30.22 1.92 -27.11
C ALA A 222 31.35 2.90 -27.46
N MET A 223 32.55 2.63 -27.01
CA MET A 223 33.75 3.42 -27.38
C MET A 223 34.04 3.36 -28.84
N ALA A 224 34.00 2.17 -29.46
CA ALA A 224 34.19 2.01 -30.90
C ALA A 224 33.14 2.81 -31.71
N PHE A 225 31.90 2.88 -31.21
CA PHE A 225 30.86 3.70 -31.80
C PHE A 225 31.18 5.21 -31.68
N LEU A 226 31.60 5.68 -30.51
CA LEU A 226 32.02 7.08 -30.34
C LEU A 226 33.19 7.43 -31.25
N ASP A 227 34.13 6.51 -31.44
CA ASP A 227 35.25 6.70 -32.37
C ASP A 227 34.77 6.82 -33.82
N LYS A 228 33.81 6.01 -34.24
CA LYS A 228 33.16 6.16 -35.55
C LYS A 228 32.49 7.52 -35.73
N CYS A 229 31.98 8.13 -34.69
CA CYS A 229 31.32 9.43 -34.75
C CYS A 229 32.25 10.63 -34.83
N LYS A 230 33.58 10.47 -34.66
CA LYS A 230 34.54 11.58 -34.65
C LYS A 230 34.58 12.38 -35.95
N ASP A 231 34.54 11.69 -37.08
CA ASP A 231 34.65 12.23 -38.44
C ASP A 231 33.33 12.18 -39.20
N ALA A 232 32.25 11.82 -38.55
CA ALA A 232 30.92 11.73 -39.16
C ALA A 232 30.23 13.10 -39.28
N THR A 233 29.51 13.28 -40.39
CA THR A 233 28.54 14.37 -40.58
C THR A 233 27.14 13.87 -40.31
N PHE A 234 26.39 14.62 -39.56
CA PHE A 234 25.04 14.22 -39.13
C PHE A 234 23.98 14.94 -39.97
N ARG A 235 23.08 14.17 -40.54
CA ARG A 235 22.05 14.68 -41.45
C ARG A 235 20.71 14.08 -41.06
N VAL A 236 19.65 14.90 -41.15
CA VAL A 236 18.28 14.46 -41.00
C VAL A 236 17.86 13.58 -42.16
N GLU A 237 17.54 12.33 -41.88
CA GLU A 237 17.08 11.35 -42.86
C GLU A 237 15.56 11.51 -43.10
N THR A 238 14.77 11.47 -41.99
CA THR A 238 13.32 11.60 -42.06
C THR A 238 12.78 12.45 -40.95
N VAL A 239 11.69 13.15 -41.23
CA VAL A 239 10.89 13.89 -40.25
C VAL A 239 9.46 13.41 -40.33
N THR A 240 9.05 12.58 -39.39
CA THR A 240 7.71 12.02 -39.33
C THR A 240 6.87 12.75 -38.30
N LYS A 241 5.74 13.32 -38.73
CA LYS A 241 4.75 13.91 -37.85
C LYS A 241 3.51 13.04 -37.86
N LYS A 242 3.12 12.57 -36.66
CA LYS A 242 1.91 11.74 -36.51
C LYS A 242 0.98 12.36 -35.46
N PRO A 243 -0.30 12.52 -35.81
CA PRO A 243 -1.29 12.89 -34.79
C PRO A 243 -1.47 11.72 -33.83
N LEU A 244 -1.47 12.02 -32.53
CA LEU A 244 -1.71 11.07 -31.45
C LEU A 244 -2.88 11.58 -30.62
N LYS A 245 -3.82 10.71 -30.32
CA LYS A 245 -4.91 11.00 -29.40
C LYS A 245 -4.66 10.27 -28.10
N ARG A 246 -4.72 10.99 -26.99
CA ARG A 246 -4.76 10.39 -25.64
C ARG A 246 -6.19 10.48 -25.12
N TYR A 247 -6.72 9.36 -24.68
CA TYR A 247 -8.08 9.25 -24.16
C TYR A 247 -8.07 9.31 -22.63
N PRO A 248 -9.12 9.89 -22.02
CA PRO A 248 -9.24 9.90 -20.58
C PRO A 248 -9.52 8.49 -20.06
N ALA A 249 -9.03 8.22 -18.85
CA ALA A 249 -9.33 7.00 -18.15
C ALA A 249 -10.79 6.98 -17.63
N ALA A 250 -11.33 5.79 -17.40
CA ALA A 250 -12.65 5.58 -16.84
C ALA A 250 -12.83 6.21 -15.46
N PRO A 251 -14.06 6.49 -15.02
CA PRO A 251 -14.36 6.87 -13.64
C PRO A 251 -13.80 5.85 -12.63
N PHE A 252 -13.65 6.27 -11.38
CA PHE A 252 -13.04 5.42 -10.37
C PHE A 252 -13.88 4.21 -9.98
N THR A 253 -13.22 3.06 -9.92
CA THR A 253 -13.58 1.91 -9.09
C THR A 253 -12.92 2.04 -7.72
N THR A 254 -13.25 1.16 -6.78
CA THR A 254 -12.57 1.08 -5.48
C THR A 254 -11.06 0.89 -5.65
N SER A 255 -10.65 -0.01 -6.52
CA SER A 255 -9.25 -0.32 -6.78
C SER A 255 -8.50 0.88 -7.35
N THR A 256 -9.00 1.48 -8.42
CA THR A 256 -8.34 2.62 -9.08
C THR A 256 -8.32 3.86 -8.20
N LEU A 257 -9.36 4.09 -7.36
CA LEU A 257 -9.35 5.16 -6.37
C LEU A 257 -8.26 4.95 -5.31
N GLN A 258 -8.10 3.72 -4.80
CA GLN A 258 -7.06 3.39 -3.84
C GLN A 258 -5.66 3.61 -4.41
N GLN A 259 -5.44 3.22 -5.66
CA GLN A 259 -4.17 3.39 -6.36
C GLN A 259 -3.83 4.88 -6.54
N GLU A 260 -4.72 5.65 -7.12
CA GLU A 260 -4.48 7.08 -7.39
C GLU A 260 -4.40 7.92 -6.11
N ALA A 261 -5.19 7.60 -5.09
CA ALA A 261 -5.09 8.27 -3.80
C ALA A 261 -3.74 7.98 -3.10
N ALA A 262 -3.21 6.76 -3.24
CA ALA A 262 -1.89 6.44 -2.72
C ALA A 262 -0.79 7.23 -3.45
N ARG A 263 -0.83 7.28 -4.78
CA ARG A 263 0.17 7.97 -5.61
C ARG A 263 0.11 9.49 -5.45
N LYS A 264 -1.06 10.09 -5.62
CA LYS A 264 -1.24 11.57 -5.64
C LYS A 264 -1.39 12.20 -4.27
N LEU A 265 -2.03 11.51 -3.33
CA LEU A 265 -2.35 12.07 -2.02
C LEU A 265 -1.45 11.51 -0.91
N GLY A 266 -0.74 10.41 -1.17
CA GLY A 266 0.06 9.70 -0.17
C GLY A 266 -0.81 9.01 0.90
N PHE A 267 -2.05 8.65 0.56
CA PHE A 267 -2.96 7.97 1.47
C PHE A 267 -2.66 6.46 1.46
N SER A 268 -2.76 5.82 2.62
CA SER A 268 -2.84 4.36 2.64
C SER A 268 -4.18 3.89 2.10
N VAL A 269 -4.23 2.63 1.64
CA VAL A 269 -5.47 2.02 1.13
C VAL A 269 -6.60 2.11 2.17
N SER A 270 -6.31 1.83 3.44
CA SER A 270 -7.28 1.93 4.53
C SER A 270 -7.72 3.37 4.81
N GLN A 271 -6.79 4.33 4.73
CA GLN A 271 -7.11 5.75 4.89
C GLN A 271 -8.02 6.23 3.76
N THR A 272 -7.76 5.81 2.52
CA THR A 272 -8.60 6.14 1.36
C THR A 272 -10.03 5.67 1.60
N MET A 273 -10.22 4.41 2.01
CA MET A 273 -11.56 3.87 2.25
C MET A 273 -12.27 4.54 3.42
N MET A 274 -11.56 4.86 4.50
CA MET A 274 -12.14 5.57 5.63
C MET A 274 -12.62 6.99 5.25
N VAL A 275 -11.86 7.70 4.42
CA VAL A 275 -12.24 9.04 3.95
C VAL A 275 -13.38 8.96 2.94
N ALA A 276 -13.33 7.99 2.00
CA ALA A 276 -14.40 7.76 1.03
C ALA A 276 -15.73 7.39 1.72
N GLN A 277 -15.69 6.55 2.76
CA GLN A 277 -16.87 6.21 3.57
C GLN A 277 -17.53 7.48 4.16
N ARG A 278 -16.72 8.40 4.70
CA ARG A 278 -17.25 9.66 5.24
C ARG A 278 -17.89 10.55 4.17
N LEU A 279 -17.25 10.64 3.00
CA LEU A 279 -17.80 11.40 1.88
C LEU A 279 -19.14 10.80 1.42
N TYR A 280 -19.25 9.48 1.32
CA TYR A 280 -20.47 8.79 0.98
C TYR A 280 -21.58 9.01 2.03
N GLU A 281 -21.28 8.79 3.32
CA GLU A 281 -22.24 8.97 4.42
C GLU A 281 -22.76 10.40 4.55
N ASN A 282 -21.97 11.38 4.11
CA ASN A 282 -22.37 12.78 4.01
C ASN A 282 -23.10 13.12 2.70
N GLY A 283 -23.33 12.14 1.82
CA GLY A 283 -24.04 12.32 0.56
C GLY A 283 -23.25 13.08 -0.50
N LEU A 284 -21.91 13.09 -0.43
CA LEU A 284 -21.05 13.87 -1.32
C LEU A 284 -20.55 13.06 -2.53
N ILE A 285 -20.45 11.75 -2.40
CA ILE A 285 -20.08 10.82 -3.47
C ILE A 285 -21.02 9.61 -3.49
N THR A 286 -21.02 8.87 -4.60
CA THR A 286 -21.66 7.57 -4.72
C THR A 286 -20.98 6.51 -3.85
N TYR A 287 -21.58 5.35 -3.74
CA TYR A 287 -21.05 4.24 -2.94
C TYR A 287 -19.63 3.87 -3.37
N MET A 288 -18.72 3.80 -2.39
CA MET A 288 -17.28 3.69 -2.65
C MET A 288 -16.76 2.25 -2.80
N ARG A 289 -17.60 1.23 -2.57
CA ARG A 289 -17.24 -0.17 -2.79
C ARG A 289 -17.89 -0.66 -4.09
N THR A 290 -17.25 -0.37 -5.20
CA THR A 290 -17.72 -0.75 -6.53
C THR A 290 -16.55 -1.13 -7.42
N ASP A 291 -16.77 -2.08 -8.30
CA ASP A 291 -15.92 -2.43 -9.44
C ASP A 291 -16.48 -1.91 -10.77
N SER A 292 -17.60 -1.20 -10.72
CA SER A 292 -18.25 -0.59 -11.89
C SER A 292 -17.54 0.71 -12.28
N VAL A 293 -17.45 0.93 -13.60
CA VAL A 293 -17.03 2.19 -14.22
C VAL A 293 -18.20 2.93 -14.86
N ASN A 294 -19.43 2.42 -14.72
CA ASN A 294 -20.62 3.00 -15.33
C ASN A 294 -21.02 4.32 -14.66
N LEU A 295 -21.54 5.26 -15.45
CA LEU A 295 -22.16 6.48 -14.95
C LEU A 295 -23.62 6.53 -15.39
N SER A 296 -24.50 7.01 -14.52
CA SER A 296 -25.90 7.26 -14.88
C SER A 296 -26.01 8.39 -15.92
N GLN A 297 -27.06 8.35 -16.72
CA GLN A 297 -27.33 9.40 -17.72
C GLN A 297 -27.49 10.78 -17.07
N LEU A 298 -28.03 10.84 -15.85
CA LEU A 298 -28.11 12.08 -15.08
C LEU A 298 -26.73 12.64 -14.75
N CYS A 299 -25.80 11.79 -14.33
CA CYS A 299 -24.42 12.20 -14.05
C CYS A 299 -23.71 12.66 -15.33
N ILE A 300 -23.85 11.93 -16.43
CA ILE A 300 -23.25 12.30 -17.72
C ILE A 300 -23.78 13.67 -18.20
N GLY A 301 -25.09 13.92 -18.07
CA GLY A 301 -25.69 15.21 -18.38
C GLY A 301 -25.16 16.34 -17.52
N ALA A 302 -25.13 16.13 -16.19
CA ALA A 302 -24.61 17.13 -15.24
C ALA A 302 -23.11 17.39 -15.45
N ALA A 303 -22.32 16.36 -15.74
CA ALA A 303 -20.91 16.51 -16.07
C ALA A 303 -20.71 17.33 -17.35
N LYS A 304 -21.51 17.08 -18.40
CA LYS A 304 -21.49 17.88 -19.63
C LYS A 304 -21.75 19.35 -19.35
N GLU A 305 -22.82 19.66 -18.63
CA GLU A 305 -23.18 21.04 -18.27
C GLU A 305 -22.03 21.74 -17.51
N GLU A 306 -21.46 21.10 -16.52
CA GLU A 306 -20.40 21.71 -15.71
C GLU A 306 -19.08 21.86 -16.52
N ILE A 307 -18.73 20.87 -17.38
CA ILE A 307 -17.57 20.95 -18.26
C ILE A 307 -17.72 22.12 -19.25
N VAL A 308 -18.87 22.25 -19.89
CA VAL A 308 -19.13 23.35 -20.84
C VAL A 308 -19.03 24.70 -20.13
N LYS A 309 -19.58 24.81 -18.93
CA LYS A 309 -19.55 26.04 -18.13
C LYS A 309 -18.13 26.44 -17.73
N LEU A 310 -17.30 25.48 -17.32
CA LEU A 310 -15.96 25.76 -16.78
C LEU A 310 -14.87 25.85 -17.84
N TYR A 311 -14.99 25.09 -18.91
CA TYR A 311 -13.91 24.92 -19.89
C TYR A 311 -14.30 25.23 -21.33
N GLY A 312 -15.57 25.19 -21.69
CA GLY A 312 -16.07 25.41 -23.05
C GLY A 312 -16.63 24.13 -23.69
N GLU A 313 -17.42 24.31 -24.75
CA GLU A 313 -18.13 23.19 -25.42
C GLU A 313 -17.15 22.20 -26.08
N GLU A 314 -16.01 22.68 -26.58
CA GLU A 314 -14.95 21.89 -27.22
C GLU A 314 -14.30 20.89 -26.28
N TYR A 315 -14.36 21.10 -24.95
CA TYR A 315 -13.85 20.18 -23.95
C TYR A 315 -14.83 19.08 -23.59
N SER A 316 -16.08 19.15 -23.96
CA SER A 316 -17.11 18.17 -23.64
C SER A 316 -17.17 17.04 -24.66
N SER A 317 -17.04 15.82 -24.19
CA SER A 317 -17.20 14.59 -25.00
C SER A 317 -17.79 13.47 -24.14
N PRO A 318 -19.09 13.48 -23.90
CA PRO A 318 -19.77 12.48 -23.07
C PRO A 318 -19.52 11.06 -23.57
N ARG A 319 -19.19 10.15 -22.66
CA ARG A 319 -18.88 8.73 -22.92
C ARG A 319 -19.58 7.82 -21.95
N ASN A 320 -20.02 6.66 -22.46
CA ASN A 320 -20.40 5.54 -21.64
C ASN A 320 -19.20 4.59 -21.51
N PHE A 321 -18.86 4.24 -20.28
CA PHE A 321 -17.89 3.20 -19.98
C PHE A 321 -18.62 1.92 -19.60
N HIS A 322 -18.07 0.79 -20.00
CA HIS A 322 -18.63 -0.53 -19.68
C HIS A 322 -17.63 -1.31 -18.86
N THR A 323 -18.11 -1.95 -17.82
CA THR A 323 -17.28 -2.78 -16.97
C THR A 323 -16.97 -4.10 -17.68
N HIS A 324 -15.69 -4.44 -17.78
CA HIS A 324 -15.25 -5.67 -18.44
C HIS A 324 -14.95 -6.82 -17.45
N SER A 325 -15.03 -6.56 -16.13
CA SER A 325 -14.76 -7.59 -15.13
C SER A 325 -15.86 -8.64 -15.12
N LYS A 326 -15.48 -9.91 -15.27
CA LYS A 326 -16.41 -11.04 -15.11
C LYS A 326 -16.85 -11.08 -13.64
N GLY A 327 -18.15 -10.90 -13.38
CA GLY A 327 -18.71 -10.87 -12.02
C GLY A 327 -18.88 -9.46 -11.44
N ALA A 328 -18.70 -8.40 -12.23
CA ALA A 328 -19.09 -7.06 -11.83
C ALA A 328 -20.60 -7.00 -11.64
N GLN A 329 -21.03 -6.40 -10.53
CA GLN A 329 -22.44 -6.09 -10.30
C GLN A 329 -22.79 -4.90 -11.20
N GLU A 330 -23.34 -5.17 -12.39
CA GLU A 330 -23.67 -4.16 -13.42
C GLU A 330 -24.63 -3.06 -12.92
N ALA A 331 -25.36 -3.33 -11.83
CA ALA A 331 -26.29 -2.39 -11.23
C ALA A 331 -25.61 -1.20 -10.51
N HIS A 332 -24.31 -1.30 -10.20
CA HIS A 332 -23.57 -0.27 -9.46
C HIS A 332 -23.02 0.81 -10.39
N GLU A 333 -23.01 2.05 -9.91
CA GLU A 333 -22.28 3.15 -10.54
C GLU A 333 -20.82 3.18 -10.09
N ALA A 334 -19.98 3.89 -10.87
CA ALA A 334 -18.63 4.27 -10.47
C ALA A 334 -18.64 5.23 -9.27
N ILE A 335 -17.49 5.38 -8.64
CA ILE A 335 -17.28 6.38 -7.58
C ILE A 335 -17.19 7.76 -8.21
N ARG A 336 -18.20 8.59 -7.93
CA ARG A 336 -18.35 9.93 -8.51
C ARG A 336 -18.96 10.92 -7.51
N PRO A 337 -18.84 12.22 -7.71
CA PRO A 337 -19.61 13.21 -6.97
C PRO A 337 -21.10 12.99 -7.14
N THR A 338 -21.90 13.20 -6.11
CA THR A 338 -23.38 13.18 -6.22
C THR A 338 -23.90 14.32 -7.07
N TYR A 339 -23.26 15.49 -6.96
CA TYR A 339 -23.57 16.68 -7.76
C TYR A 339 -22.29 17.23 -8.41
N MET A 340 -22.21 17.18 -9.73
CA MET A 340 -21.06 17.69 -10.50
C MET A 340 -20.86 19.20 -10.36
N SER A 341 -21.91 19.95 -10.05
CA SER A 341 -21.85 21.40 -9.78
C SER A 341 -21.07 21.76 -8.51
N ASN A 342 -20.88 20.79 -7.59
CA ASN A 342 -20.07 20.98 -6.39
C ASN A 342 -18.62 20.67 -6.71
N THR A 343 -17.85 21.65 -7.17
CA THR A 343 -16.42 21.49 -7.47
C THR A 343 -15.56 21.31 -6.23
N THR A 344 -16.05 21.72 -5.07
CA THR A 344 -15.40 21.59 -3.77
C THR A 344 -16.43 21.23 -2.71
N VAL A 345 -15.95 20.71 -1.58
CA VAL A 345 -16.80 20.36 -0.43
C VAL A 345 -16.23 20.89 0.87
N GLU A 346 -17.10 21.10 1.85
CA GLU A 346 -16.70 21.36 3.23
C GLU A 346 -16.24 20.08 3.90
N GLY A 347 -15.32 20.17 4.85
CA GLY A 347 -14.80 19.03 5.59
C GLY A 347 -13.33 19.16 5.95
N THR A 348 -12.74 18.06 6.36
CA THR A 348 -11.30 17.97 6.66
C THR A 348 -10.46 18.14 5.39
N ALA A 349 -9.18 18.47 5.56
CA ALA A 349 -8.27 18.56 4.42
C ALA A 349 -8.15 17.24 3.63
N GLN A 350 -8.32 16.09 4.30
CA GLN A 350 -8.30 14.77 3.66
C GLN A 350 -9.56 14.55 2.82
N GLU A 351 -10.73 14.89 3.35
CA GLU A 351 -11.99 14.78 2.62
C GLU A 351 -12.00 15.68 1.39
N ARG A 352 -11.58 16.93 1.51
CA ARG A 352 -11.48 17.84 0.37
C ARG A 352 -10.53 17.34 -0.73
N ARG A 353 -9.35 16.82 -0.33
CA ARG A 353 -8.36 16.31 -1.30
C ARG A 353 -8.86 15.06 -2.03
N LEU A 354 -9.51 14.14 -1.31
CA LEU A 354 -10.05 12.93 -1.94
C LEU A 354 -11.25 13.26 -2.84
N TYR A 355 -12.12 14.18 -2.40
CA TYR A 355 -13.24 14.65 -3.22
C TYR A 355 -12.76 15.34 -4.52
N ASP A 356 -11.77 16.22 -4.42
CA ASP A 356 -11.16 16.89 -5.59
C ASP A 356 -10.60 15.86 -6.58
N LEU A 357 -9.93 14.83 -6.10
CA LEU A 357 -9.42 13.73 -6.93
C LEU A 357 -10.57 13.00 -7.66
N ILE A 358 -11.65 12.66 -6.95
CA ILE A 358 -12.83 11.98 -7.49
C ILE A 358 -13.53 12.89 -8.51
N TRP A 359 -13.73 14.15 -8.18
CA TRP A 359 -14.38 15.12 -9.08
C TRP A 359 -13.59 15.27 -10.38
N LYS A 360 -12.29 15.50 -10.29
CA LYS A 360 -11.40 15.66 -11.45
C LYS A 360 -11.40 14.44 -12.36
N ARG A 361 -11.35 13.24 -11.78
CA ARG A 361 -11.39 12.00 -12.55
C ARG A 361 -12.72 11.83 -13.28
N THR A 362 -13.82 12.10 -12.59
CA THR A 362 -15.17 12.02 -13.17
C THR A 362 -15.34 13.03 -14.30
N ALA A 363 -14.97 14.29 -14.07
CA ALA A 363 -15.02 15.33 -15.10
C ALA A 363 -14.14 14.95 -16.31
N ALA A 364 -12.88 14.59 -16.07
CA ALA A 364 -11.93 14.19 -17.12
C ALA A 364 -12.45 13.03 -17.97
N SER A 365 -13.12 12.05 -17.37
CA SER A 365 -13.70 10.91 -18.09
C SER A 365 -14.74 11.32 -19.13
N GLN A 366 -15.39 12.46 -18.95
CA GLN A 366 -16.42 13.02 -19.82
C GLN A 366 -15.90 14.17 -20.71
N MET A 367 -14.58 14.42 -20.69
CA MET A 367 -13.93 15.45 -21.52
C MET A 367 -13.38 14.88 -22.82
N ALA A 368 -13.15 15.77 -23.79
CA ALA A 368 -12.54 15.44 -25.07
C ALA A 368 -11.13 14.87 -24.90
N GLU A 369 -10.75 14.01 -25.83
CA GLU A 369 -9.38 13.48 -25.90
C GLU A 369 -8.36 14.60 -26.13
N ALA A 370 -7.16 14.43 -25.57
CA ALA A 370 -6.05 15.30 -25.88
C ALA A 370 -5.48 14.98 -27.27
N GLN A 371 -5.23 16.00 -28.05
CA GLN A 371 -4.64 15.90 -29.38
C GLN A 371 -3.20 16.35 -29.33
N ILE A 372 -2.31 15.44 -29.64
CA ILE A 372 -0.86 15.61 -29.57
C ILE A 372 -0.29 15.38 -30.98
N GLU A 373 0.62 16.21 -31.41
CA GLU A 373 1.42 15.95 -32.57
C GLU A 373 2.78 15.41 -32.12
N LYS A 374 3.03 14.14 -32.39
CA LYS A 374 4.32 13.51 -32.15
C LYS A 374 5.20 13.69 -33.36
N THR A 375 6.33 14.37 -33.19
CA THR A 375 7.36 14.49 -34.21
C THR A 375 8.50 13.53 -33.87
N THR A 376 8.87 12.68 -34.82
CA THR A 376 10.02 11.81 -34.71
C THR A 376 10.99 12.17 -35.84
N ILE A 377 12.21 12.50 -35.47
CA ILE A 377 13.30 12.84 -36.39
C ILE A 377 14.32 11.72 -36.34
N SER A 378 14.60 11.13 -37.51
CA SER A 378 15.71 10.18 -37.71
C SER A 378 16.92 10.91 -38.24
N ILE A 379 18.04 10.74 -37.57
CA ILE A 379 19.31 11.39 -37.91
C ILE A 379 20.33 10.30 -38.21
N VAL A 380 20.90 10.35 -39.41
CA VAL A 380 21.97 9.45 -39.90
C VAL A 380 23.33 10.12 -39.78
N ALA A 381 24.33 9.30 -39.59
CA ALA A 381 25.73 9.70 -39.59
C ALA A 381 26.39 9.30 -40.91
N ASP A 382 26.61 10.27 -41.82
CA ASP A 382 27.33 10.06 -43.06
C ASP A 382 28.85 10.18 -42.82
N LYS A 383 29.60 9.23 -43.31
CA LYS A 383 31.07 9.21 -43.21
C LYS A 383 31.75 9.46 -44.53
N PRO A 384 32.95 10.07 -44.52
CA PRO A 384 33.76 10.14 -45.72
C PRO A 384 34.05 8.73 -46.28
N ALA A 385 34.12 8.60 -47.60
CA ALA A 385 34.34 7.30 -48.26
C ALA A 385 35.68 6.64 -47.91
N ASP A 386 36.66 7.42 -47.47
CA ASP A 386 37.99 7.01 -47.02
C ASP A 386 38.11 6.82 -45.51
N SER A 387 37.01 6.83 -44.81
CA SER A 387 36.98 6.65 -43.33
C SER A 387 37.52 5.25 -42.95
N LEU A 388 38.55 5.22 -42.10
CA LEU A 388 39.15 3.99 -41.56
C LEU A 388 38.27 3.25 -40.54
N THR A 389 37.23 3.90 -40.00
CA THR A 389 36.42 3.37 -38.93
C THR A 389 35.11 2.71 -39.37
N GLY A 390 34.91 2.55 -40.69
CA GLY A 390 33.73 1.91 -41.28
C GLY A 390 32.46 2.75 -41.25
N SER A 391 31.36 2.26 -41.82
CA SER A 391 30.05 2.91 -41.87
C SER A 391 29.34 2.89 -40.51
N ILE A 392 28.42 3.83 -40.35
CA ILE A 392 27.47 3.87 -39.20
C ILE A 392 26.07 3.51 -39.73
N GLU A 393 25.53 2.40 -39.27
CA GLU A 393 24.19 1.91 -39.64
C GLU A 393 23.11 2.37 -38.68
N GLU A 394 23.51 2.65 -37.44
CA GLU A 394 22.63 3.07 -36.36
C GLU A 394 22.13 4.51 -36.57
N ARG A 395 20.94 4.81 -36.07
CA ARG A 395 20.29 6.13 -36.22
C ARG A 395 20.08 6.78 -34.85
N PHE A 396 20.25 8.07 -34.79
CA PHE A 396 19.82 8.86 -33.66
C PHE A 396 18.35 9.29 -33.86
N ILE A 397 17.53 9.03 -32.86
CA ILE A 397 16.11 9.33 -32.86
C ILE A 397 15.84 10.47 -31.91
N ALA A 398 15.31 11.59 -32.42
CA ALA A 398 14.80 12.68 -31.61
C ALA A 398 13.26 12.64 -31.62
N ASN A 399 12.67 12.62 -30.45
CA ASN A 399 11.21 12.66 -30.28
C ASN A 399 10.82 13.98 -29.64
N GLY A 400 9.73 14.56 -30.15
CA GLY A 400 9.09 15.72 -29.56
C GLY A 400 7.58 15.58 -29.63
N GLU A 401 6.89 16.15 -28.65
CA GLU A 401 5.45 16.18 -28.60
C GLU A 401 4.96 17.61 -28.46
N VAL A 402 3.99 17.99 -29.26
CA VAL A 402 3.32 19.29 -29.18
C VAL A 402 1.86 19.04 -28.90
N VAL A 403 1.39 19.51 -27.75
CA VAL A 403 -0.03 19.45 -27.41
C VAL A 403 -0.77 20.49 -28.25
N LYS A 404 -1.58 20.03 -29.22
CA LYS A 404 -2.42 20.88 -30.06
C LYS A 404 -3.71 21.26 -29.34
N PHE A 405 -4.27 20.31 -28.59
CA PHE A 405 -5.44 20.50 -27.74
C PHE A 405 -5.25 19.63 -26.50
N ASP A 406 -5.31 20.24 -25.32
CA ASP A 406 -5.04 19.57 -24.06
C ASP A 406 -6.18 18.64 -23.58
N GLY A 407 -7.43 18.93 -24.03
CA GLY A 407 -8.59 18.10 -23.70
C GLY A 407 -8.69 17.82 -22.19
N PHE A 408 -8.88 16.55 -21.83
CA PHE A 408 -8.99 16.12 -20.43
C PHE A 408 -7.71 16.36 -19.60
N LEU A 409 -6.54 16.47 -20.23
CA LEU A 409 -5.26 16.73 -19.53
C LEU A 409 -5.23 18.08 -18.82
N LYS A 410 -6.13 19.00 -19.18
CA LYS A 410 -6.33 20.28 -18.50
C LYS A 410 -6.78 20.08 -17.04
N VAL A 411 -7.52 19.02 -16.78
CA VAL A 411 -8.13 18.75 -15.46
C VAL A 411 -7.40 17.62 -14.73
N TYR A 412 -6.99 16.56 -15.44
CA TYR A 412 -6.50 15.34 -14.83
C TYR A 412 -5.43 14.65 -15.67
N ARG A 413 -4.37 14.21 -14.98
CA ARG A 413 -3.36 13.29 -15.52
C ARG A 413 -3.27 12.09 -14.59
N GLU A 414 -3.27 10.89 -15.15
CA GLU A 414 -2.99 9.68 -14.39
C GLU A 414 -1.55 9.67 -13.89
N SER A 415 -1.32 9.01 -12.76
CA SER A 415 0.03 8.71 -12.27
C SER A 415 0.38 7.26 -12.56
N SER A 416 1.65 7.02 -12.88
CA SER A 416 2.23 5.69 -13.06
C SER A 416 3.10 5.32 -11.87
N ASP A 417 3.27 4.02 -11.61
CA ASP A 417 4.25 3.50 -10.65
C ASP A 417 5.64 3.31 -11.30
N ASP A 418 5.74 3.47 -12.62
CA ASP A 418 6.99 3.28 -13.35
C ASP A 418 7.91 4.50 -13.18
N GLU A 419 9.01 4.31 -12.47
CA GLU A 419 10.06 5.32 -12.30
C GLU A 419 10.74 5.68 -13.65
N ASP A 420 10.60 4.83 -14.67
CA ASP A 420 11.13 5.07 -16.02
C ASP A 420 10.36 6.14 -16.82
N GLU A 421 9.09 6.43 -16.49
CA GLU A 421 8.36 7.52 -17.14
C GLU A 421 8.93 8.91 -16.82
N SER A 422 9.63 9.08 -15.68
CA SER A 422 10.32 10.33 -15.37
C SER A 422 11.48 10.62 -16.32
N SER A 423 12.05 9.61 -16.95
CA SER A 423 13.10 9.77 -17.96
C SER A 423 12.55 10.07 -19.36
N ALA A 424 11.30 9.71 -19.64
CA ALA A 424 10.62 10.05 -20.90
C ALA A 424 10.25 11.54 -20.99
N ASP A 425 9.94 12.16 -19.85
CA ASP A 425 9.63 13.61 -19.79
C ASP A 425 10.86 14.50 -20.05
N GLU A 426 12.07 14.03 -19.82
CA GLU A 426 13.30 14.80 -20.09
C GLU A 426 13.54 15.07 -21.60
N PHE A 427 12.94 14.26 -22.49
CA PHE A 427 13.07 14.38 -23.94
C PHE A 427 11.82 14.89 -24.65
N SER A 428 10.70 15.09 -23.93
CA SER A 428 9.45 15.63 -24.46
C SER A 428 9.50 17.16 -24.58
N HIS A 429 10.49 17.67 -25.33
CA HIS A 429 10.60 19.10 -25.62
C HIS A 429 10.07 19.42 -26.99
N MET A 430 9.62 20.67 -27.19
CA MET A 430 9.27 21.18 -28.49
C MET A 430 10.53 21.17 -29.39
N LEU A 431 10.53 20.29 -30.39
CA LEU A 431 11.63 20.24 -31.35
C LEU A 431 11.64 21.48 -32.24
N PRO A 432 12.84 21.97 -32.64
CA PRO A 432 12.91 23.05 -33.62
C PRO A 432 12.33 22.61 -34.95
N VAL A 433 12.06 23.60 -35.82
CA VAL A 433 11.59 23.33 -37.19
C VAL A 433 12.76 22.78 -38.01
N ILE A 434 12.71 21.50 -38.27
CA ILE A 434 13.76 20.75 -39.00
C ILE A 434 13.13 20.10 -40.22
N LYS A 435 13.91 20.03 -41.31
CA LYS A 435 13.54 19.39 -42.58
C LYS A 435 14.45 18.23 -42.89
N GLU A 436 13.96 17.33 -43.72
CA GLU A 436 14.78 16.25 -44.30
C GLU A 436 15.91 16.84 -45.11
N GLY A 437 17.11 16.27 -44.96
CA GLY A 437 18.32 16.76 -45.58
C GLY A 437 19.09 17.83 -44.79
N ASP A 438 18.52 18.41 -43.73
CA ASP A 438 19.23 19.39 -42.89
C ASP A 438 20.46 18.75 -42.26
N VAL A 439 21.58 19.47 -42.28
CA VAL A 439 22.83 19.06 -41.64
C VAL A 439 22.86 19.63 -40.24
N LEU A 440 23.13 18.75 -39.28
CA LEU A 440 23.18 19.09 -37.90
C LEU A 440 24.63 19.16 -37.38
N THR A 441 24.93 20.20 -36.60
CA THR A 441 26.22 20.32 -35.96
C THR A 441 26.24 19.53 -34.65
N ARG A 442 27.13 18.55 -34.57
CA ARG A 442 27.30 17.79 -33.31
C ARG A 442 27.92 18.69 -32.23
N ARG A 443 27.23 18.81 -31.12
CA ARG A 443 27.71 19.45 -29.88
C ARG A 443 28.47 18.44 -29.03
N GLU A 444 27.79 17.35 -28.70
CA GLU A 444 28.35 16.24 -27.92
C GLU A 444 27.59 14.95 -28.21
N ILE A 445 28.29 13.82 -28.05
CA ILE A 445 27.68 12.49 -27.96
C ILE A 445 28.18 11.88 -26.68
N THR A 446 27.26 11.37 -25.88
CA THR A 446 27.56 10.74 -24.58
C THR A 446 27.20 9.27 -24.62
N SER A 447 28.11 8.43 -24.19
CA SER A 447 27.84 7.04 -23.80
C SER A 447 27.67 6.98 -22.29
N THR A 448 26.52 6.61 -21.83
CA THR A 448 26.25 6.49 -20.39
C THR A 448 26.00 5.04 -20.02
N GLU A 449 26.84 4.53 -19.14
CA GLU A 449 26.66 3.22 -18.53
C GLU A 449 25.37 3.22 -17.72
N ARG A 450 24.51 2.26 -17.97
CA ARG A 450 23.24 2.02 -17.26
C ARG A 450 23.17 0.55 -16.89
N TYR A 451 22.25 0.23 -16.05
CA TYR A 451 22.07 -1.13 -15.55
C TYR A 451 20.63 -1.56 -15.72
N SER A 452 20.43 -2.82 -16.09
CA SER A 452 19.09 -3.41 -16.12
C SER A 452 18.46 -3.30 -14.74
N GLN A 453 17.16 -2.97 -14.72
CA GLN A 453 16.41 -2.82 -13.48
C GLN A 453 15.59 -4.08 -13.23
N GLY A 454 15.70 -4.61 -12.03
CA GLY A 454 14.85 -5.70 -11.56
C GLY A 454 13.44 -5.24 -11.26
N PRO A 455 12.53 -6.18 -10.99
CA PRO A 455 11.18 -5.84 -10.58
C PRO A 455 11.19 -5.06 -9.28
N SER A 456 10.38 -4.01 -9.18
CA SER A 456 10.25 -3.26 -7.93
C SER A 456 9.32 -3.97 -6.94
N ARG A 457 9.56 -3.74 -5.63
CA ARG A 457 8.68 -4.22 -4.57
C ARG A 457 7.31 -3.58 -4.68
N TYR A 458 6.31 -4.30 -4.20
CA TYR A 458 4.96 -3.76 -4.15
C TYR A 458 4.85 -2.57 -3.19
N THR A 459 4.11 -1.55 -3.62
CA THR A 459 3.45 -0.59 -2.74
C THR A 459 2.06 -1.14 -2.37
N GLU A 460 1.34 -0.50 -1.44
CA GLU A 460 -0.06 -0.87 -1.20
C GLU A 460 -0.90 -0.74 -2.48
N ALA A 461 -0.64 0.29 -3.29
CA ALA A 461 -1.33 0.56 -4.55
C ALA A 461 -1.07 -0.53 -5.60
N SER A 462 0.19 -0.86 -5.86
CA SER A 462 0.53 -1.88 -6.86
C SER A 462 0.14 -3.30 -6.41
N LEU A 463 0.06 -3.55 -5.09
CA LEU A 463 -0.49 -4.81 -4.57
C LEU A 463 -2.00 -4.90 -4.81
N VAL A 464 -2.77 -3.81 -4.60
CA VAL A 464 -4.20 -3.76 -4.94
C VAL A 464 -4.41 -4.05 -6.42
N HIS A 465 -3.62 -3.38 -7.28
CA HIS A 465 -3.68 -3.62 -8.73
C HIS A 465 -3.41 -5.09 -9.08
N LYS A 466 -2.38 -5.70 -8.48
CA LYS A 466 -2.04 -7.10 -8.73
C LYS A 466 -3.12 -8.08 -8.24
N LEU A 467 -3.72 -7.81 -7.08
CA LEU A 467 -4.85 -8.60 -6.57
C LEU A 467 -6.06 -8.53 -7.49
N GLU A 468 -6.39 -7.34 -8.00
CA GLU A 468 -7.47 -7.12 -8.97
C GLU A 468 -7.20 -7.85 -10.28
N GLU A 469 -5.98 -7.70 -10.85
CA GLU A 469 -5.54 -8.39 -12.08
C GLU A 469 -5.73 -9.91 -11.98
N LEU A 470 -5.38 -10.48 -10.82
CA LEU A 470 -5.50 -11.92 -10.56
C LEU A 470 -6.94 -12.34 -10.17
N GLY A 471 -7.87 -11.42 -10.01
CA GLY A 471 -9.24 -11.70 -9.55
C GLY A 471 -9.32 -12.11 -8.08
N ILE A 472 -8.29 -11.78 -7.27
CA ILE A 472 -8.17 -12.13 -5.86
C ILE A 472 -8.74 -11.02 -4.99
N GLY A 473 -9.80 -11.33 -4.26
CA GLY A 473 -10.52 -10.35 -3.44
C GLY A 473 -11.56 -9.55 -4.25
N ARG A 474 -12.16 -8.59 -3.57
CA ARG A 474 -13.23 -7.72 -4.09
C ARG A 474 -13.09 -6.33 -3.45
N PRO A 475 -13.82 -5.30 -3.89
CA PRO A 475 -13.79 -3.95 -3.31
C PRO A 475 -13.86 -3.91 -1.78
N SER A 476 -14.61 -4.80 -1.16
CA SER A 476 -14.74 -4.90 0.30
C SER A 476 -13.53 -5.51 1.01
N THR A 477 -12.64 -6.23 0.32
CA THR A 477 -11.59 -7.04 0.95
C THR A 477 -10.16 -6.52 0.71
N TYR A 478 -9.89 -5.65 -0.27
CA TYR A 478 -8.53 -5.17 -0.54
C TYR A 478 -7.91 -4.46 0.67
N ALA A 479 -8.58 -3.44 1.19
CA ALA A 479 -8.08 -2.68 2.34
C ALA A 479 -7.94 -3.53 3.62
N PRO A 480 -8.93 -4.35 4.03
CA PRO A 480 -8.79 -5.25 5.15
C PRO A 480 -7.64 -6.25 5.02
N THR A 481 -7.43 -6.82 3.82
CA THR A 481 -6.35 -7.77 3.56
C THR A 481 -4.99 -7.12 3.80
N ILE A 482 -4.73 -5.96 3.18
CA ILE A 482 -3.46 -5.24 3.30
C ILE A 482 -3.21 -4.79 4.73
N SER A 483 -4.25 -4.33 5.43
CA SER A 483 -4.12 -3.97 6.85
C SER A 483 -3.80 -5.19 7.73
N THR A 484 -4.45 -6.31 7.47
CA THR A 484 -4.31 -7.52 8.30
C THR A 484 -2.93 -8.15 8.17
N ILE A 485 -2.35 -8.24 6.96
CA ILE A 485 -1.00 -8.81 6.78
C ILE A 485 0.08 -7.96 7.47
N GLN A 486 -0.14 -6.63 7.54
CA GLN A 486 0.75 -5.73 8.28
C GLN A 486 0.54 -5.83 9.79
N GLN A 487 -0.72 -5.86 10.27
CA GLN A 487 -1.04 -6.02 11.70
C GLN A 487 -0.54 -7.35 12.28
N ARG A 488 -0.49 -8.39 11.46
CA ARG A 488 0.05 -9.72 11.82
C ARG A 488 1.57 -9.80 11.71
N GLU A 489 2.19 -8.70 11.33
CA GLU A 489 3.64 -8.60 11.12
C GLU A 489 4.20 -9.62 10.10
N TYR A 490 3.37 -10.11 9.17
CA TYR A 490 3.86 -10.94 8.06
C TYR A 490 4.53 -10.10 6.97
N VAL A 491 4.12 -8.84 6.89
CA VAL A 491 4.63 -7.84 5.99
C VAL A 491 4.79 -6.53 6.76
N VAL A 492 5.86 -5.80 6.49
CA VAL A 492 6.09 -4.46 7.02
C VAL A 492 6.19 -3.45 5.89
N LYS A 493 5.67 -2.25 6.14
CA LYS A 493 5.90 -1.13 5.23
C LYS A 493 7.17 -0.41 5.64
N GLY A 494 8.12 -0.32 4.73
CA GLY A 494 9.43 0.25 5.01
C GLY A 494 10.08 0.91 3.81
N ASP A 495 11.21 1.55 4.10
CA ASP A 495 12.10 2.13 3.11
C ASP A 495 13.38 1.28 3.05
N LYS A 496 13.84 0.96 1.85
CA LYS A 496 15.15 0.34 1.66
C LYS A 496 16.12 1.39 1.17
N LYS A 497 17.24 1.52 1.86
CA LYS A 497 18.33 2.37 1.38
C LYS A 497 18.99 1.70 0.18
N GLY A 498 19.22 2.47 -0.87
CA GLY A 498 20.04 2.03 -1.99
C GLY A 498 21.51 1.90 -1.60
N GLU A 499 22.22 1.20 -2.44
CA GLU A 499 23.68 1.09 -2.39
C GLU A 499 24.32 2.05 -3.39
N GLU A 500 25.48 2.60 -3.04
CA GLU A 500 26.23 3.43 -3.97
C GLU A 500 26.76 2.58 -5.11
N ARG A 501 26.39 2.93 -6.34
CA ARG A 501 26.87 2.28 -7.56
C ARG A 501 27.52 3.31 -8.48
N GLY A 502 28.79 3.07 -8.80
CA GLY A 502 29.51 3.87 -9.78
C GLY A 502 29.06 3.54 -11.20
N TYR A 503 29.01 4.53 -12.05
CA TYR A 503 28.80 4.37 -13.48
C TYR A 503 29.66 5.35 -14.28
N VAL A 504 29.90 5.01 -15.55
CA VAL A 504 30.78 5.74 -16.43
C VAL A 504 29.99 6.52 -17.46
N ILE A 505 30.46 7.72 -17.75
CA ILE A 505 29.97 8.55 -18.86
C ILE A 505 31.17 8.90 -19.73
N ASP A 506 31.16 8.47 -20.98
CA ASP A 506 32.14 8.87 -22.00
C ASP A 506 31.52 9.92 -22.89
N THR A 507 32.13 11.09 -22.97
CA THR A 507 31.63 12.24 -23.72
C THR A 507 32.54 12.59 -24.86
N LEU A 508 32.07 12.50 -26.09
CA LEU A 508 32.73 12.96 -27.32
C LEU A 508 32.36 14.42 -27.56
N ARG A 509 33.35 15.30 -27.45
CA ARG A 509 33.27 16.71 -27.87
C ARG A 509 34.42 17.03 -28.85
N GLY A 510 34.10 17.60 -29.99
CA GLY A 510 35.05 17.73 -31.08
C GLY A 510 35.60 16.35 -31.45
N LEU A 511 36.89 16.16 -31.42
CA LEU A 511 37.56 14.88 -31.68
C LEU A 511 38.01 14.12 -30.42
N LYS A 512 37.72 14.70 -29.23
CA LYS A 512 38.17 14.15 -27.96
C LYS A 512 37.06 13.46 -27.22
N VAL A 513 37.32 12.24 -26.76
CA VAL A 513 36.49 11.53 -25.79
C VAL A 513 37.05 11.78 -24.38
N THR A 514 36.19 12.15 -23.46
CA THR A 514 36.52 12.34 -22.03
C THR A 514 35.63 11.45 -21.20
N GLN A 515 36.25 10.73 -20.25
CA GLN A 515 35.54 9.86 -19.33
C GLN A 515 35.31 10.55 -17.99
N THR A 516 34.08 10.44 -17.48
CA THR A 516 33.70 10.89 -16.17
C THR A 516 33.03 9.75 -15.39
N ARG A 517 33.44 9.54 -14.16
CA ARG A 517 32.77 8.59 -13.25
C ARG A 517 31.79 9.33 -12.36
N LYS A 518 30.58 8.82 -12.22
CA LYS A 518 29.55 9.30 -11.32
C LYS A 518 29.05 8.17 -10.43
N VAL A 519 28.36 8.54 -9.38
CA VAL A 519 27.75 7.60 -8.43
C VAL A 519 26.25 7.85 -8.38
N GLU A 520 25.47 6.78 -8.37
CA GLU A 520 24.02 6.79 -8.14
C GLU A 520 23.67 5.91 -6.94
N MET A 521 22.51 6.15 -6.35
CA MET A 521 21.96 5.29 -5.29
C MET A 521 21.05 4.24 -5.91
N ALA A 522 21.60 3.05 -6.18
CA ALA A 522 20.87 1.94 -6.80
C ALA A 522 19.97 1.22 -5.76
N GLY A 523 18.75 0.86 -6.15
CA GLY A 523 17.83 0.10 -5.30
C GLY A 523 17.26 0.88 -4.11
N ASN A 524 17.28 2.22 -4.16
CA ASN A 524 16.64 3.05 -3.13
C ASN A 524 15.12 3.02 -3.33
N GLU A 525 14.40 2.47 -2.36
CA GLU A 525 12.94 2.34 -2.42
C GLU A 525 12.29 2.94 -1.17
N LYS A 526 11.12 3.57 -1.34
CA LYS A 526 10.35 4.18 -0.24
C LYS A 526 8.93 3.63 -0.18
N GLY A 527 8.44 3.40 1.04
CA GLY A 527 7.07 3.00 1.30
C GLY A 527 6.67 1.66 0.72
N LYS A 528 7.62 0.76 0.52
CA LYS A 528 7.41 -0.58 -0.06
C LYS A 528 6.96 -1.59 1.00
N LEU A 529 6.30 -2.64 0.54
CA LEU A 529 5.90 -3.79 1.36
C LEU A 529 7.01 -4.84 1.30
N LEU A 530 7.58 -5.14 2.48
CA LEU A 530 8.66 -6.10 2.64
C LEU A 530 8.14 -7.28 3.46
N PRO A 531 8.40 -8.53 3.03
CA PRO A 531 8.07 -9.68 3.84
C PRO A 531 8.98 -9.74 5.08
N THR A 532 8.45 -10.21 6.19
CA THR A 532 9.24 -10.52 7.39
C THR A 532 9.69 -11.97 7.35
N ASP A 533 10.70 -12.33 8.13
CA ASP A 533 11.13 -13.74 8.23
C ASP A 533 9.97 -14.67 8.64
N ILE A 534 9.11 -14.24 9.58
CA ILE A 534 7.95 -15.04 9.97
C ILE A 534 6.92 -15.13 8.86
N GLY A 535 6.76 -14.07 8.06
CA GLY A 535 5.91 -14.07 6.86
C GLY A 535 6.39 -15.08 5.83
N ILE A 536 7.71 -15.13 5.58
CA ILE A 536 8.35 -16.10 4.65
C ILE A 536 8.15 -17.54 5.16
N VAL A 537 8.45 -17.81 6.43
CA VAL A 537 8.30 -19.14 7.03
C VAL A 537 6.86 -19.64 6.98
N VAL A 538 5.89 -18.78 7.28
CA VAL A 538 4.46 -19.14 7.20
C VAL A 538 4.05 -19.38 5.76
N ASN A 539 4.49 -18.54 4.83
CA ASN A 539 4.23 -18.70 3.41
C ASN A 539 4.73 -20.06 2.89
N ASP A 540 5.99 -20.39 3.17
CA ASP A 540 6.60 -21.61 2.67
C ASP A 540 5.94 -22.86 3.27
N PHE A 541 5.66 -22.82 4.58
CA PHE A 541 4.92 -23.89 5.25
C PHE A 541 3.54 -24.12 4.61
N LEU A 542 2.81 -23.03 4.30
CA LEU A 542 1.49 -23.13 3.69
C LEU A 542 1.56 -23.59 2.23
N ILE A 543 2.54 -23.16 1.44
CA ILE A 543 2.75 -23.64 0.07
C ILE A 543 3.03 -25.14 0.05
N GLU A 544 3.91 -25.61 0.95
CA GLU A 544 4.30 -27.01 1.02
C GLU A 544 3.14 -27.92 1.45
N ASN A 545 2.35 -27.49 2.43
CA ASN A 545 1.35 -28.34 3.08
C ASN A 545 -0.09 -28.11 2.62
N PHE A 546 -0.39 -26.94 2.07
CA PHE A 546 -1.72 -26.50 1.63
C PHE A 546 -1.67 -25.81 0.25
N PRO A 547 -1.10 -26.46 -0.79
CA PRO A 547 -0.88 -25.84 -2.10
C PRO A 547 -2.17 -25.32 -2.73
N THR A 548 -3.30 -26.00 -2.57
CA THR A 548 -4.60 -25.56 -3.09
C THR A 548 -5.04 -24.22 -2.49
N ILE A 549 -4.93 -24.04 -1.18
CA ILE A 549 -5.29 -22.78 -0.51
C ILE A 549 -4.37 -21.64 -0.94
N MET A 550 -3.13 -21.95 -1.26
CA MET A 550 -2.13 -20.95 -1.67
C MET A 550 -2.16 -20.66 -3.18
N ASP A 551 -2.94 -21.42 -3.96
CA ASP A 551 -3.06 -21.22 -5.41
C ASP A 551 -3.87 -19.96 -5.73
N TYR A 552 -3.34 -19.13 -6.65
CA TYR A 552 -3.99 -17.89 -7.09
C TYR A 552 -5.32 -18.17 -7.80
N ASN A 553 -5.34 -19.19 -8.68
CA ASN A 553 -6.54 -19.55 -9.45
C ASN A 553 -7.62 -20.10 -8.54
N PHE A 554 -7.26 -20.87 -7.52
CA PHE A 554 -8.24 -21.35 -6.53
C PHE A 554 -8.94 -20.19 -5.84
N THR A 555 -8.19 -19.20 -5.35
CA THR A 555 -8.76 -18.03 -4.67
C THR A 555 -9.64 -17.22 -5.63
N ALA A 556 -9.22 -17.00 -6.86
CA ALA A 556 -10.01 -16.31 -7.89
C ALA A 556 -11.30 -17.09 -8.22
N LYS A 557 -11.22 -18.43 -8.36
CA LYS A 557 -12.39 -19.29 -8.60
C LYS A 557 -13.40 -19.22 -7.47
N VAL A 558 -12.94 -19.26 -6.23
CA VAL A 558 -13.82 -19.11 -5.04
C VAL A 558 -14.55 -17.76 -5.05
N GLU A 559 -13.87 -16.67 -5.42
CA GLU A 559 -14.53 -15.36 -5.56
C GLU A 559 -15.59 -15.37 -6.67
N GLN A 560 -15.33 -16.06 -7.79
CA GLN A 560 -16.31 -16.24 -8.87
C GLN A 560 -17.50 -17.09 -8.42
N GLN A 561 -17.29 -18.13 -7.62
CA GLN A 561 -18.37 -18.94 -7.06
C GLN A 561 -19.28 -18.11 -6.13
N PHE A 562 -18.69 -17.23 -5.30
CA PHE A 562 -19.51 -16.29 -4.53
C PHE A 562 -20.34 -15.34 -5.41
N ASP A 563 -19.81 -14.94 -6.58
CA ASP A 563 -20.58 -14.17 -7.55
C ASP A 563 -21.71 -15.01 -8.17
N GLN A 564 -21.47 -16.29 -8.47
CA GLN A 564 -22.48 -17.22 -8.97
C GLN A 564 -23.59 -17.50 -7.94
N ILE A 565 -23.23 -17.61 -6.68
CA ILE A 565 -24.21 -17.74 -5.58
C ILE A 565 -25.05 -16.45 -5.50
N ALA A 566 -24.45 -15.28 -5.59
CA ALA A 566 -25.16 -14.01 -5.61
C ALA A 566 -26.14 -13.87 -6.79
N ASP A 567 -25.79 -14.47 -7.94
CA ASP A 567 -26.67 -14.55 -9.11
C ASP A 567 -27.73 -15.68 -9.02
N GLY A 568 -27.74 -16.49 -7.96
CA GLY A 568 -28.63 -17.63 -7.80
C GLY A 568 -28.33 -18.80 -8.73
N LYS A 569 -27.10 -18.89 -9.27
CA LYS A 569 -26.65 -19.94 -10.20
C LYS A 569 -25.98 -21.12 -9.50
N GLU A 570 -25.58 -20.97 -8.25
CA GLU A 570 -24.90 -22.00 -7.44
C GLU A 570 -25.46 -21.97 -6.00
N GLU A 571 -25.65 -23.17 -5.42
CA GLU A 571 -26.06 -23.32 -4.02
C GLU A 571 -24.84 -23.24 -3.10
N TRP A 572 -24.87 -22.34 -2.15
CA TRP A 572 -23.73 -22.08 -1.25
C TRP A 572 -23.35 -23.30 -0.39
N THR A 573 -24.31 -24.10 0.02
CA THR A 573 -24.07 -25.31 0.83
C THR A 573 -23.36 -26.40 0.02
N ASP A 574 -23.64 -26.50 -1.27
CA ASP A 574 -22.98 -27.49 -2.14
C ASP A 574 -21.53 -27.10 -2.42
N MET A 575 -21.28 -25.82 -2.68
CA MET A 575 -19.93 -25.27 -2.77
C MET A 575 -19.12 -25.54 -1.49
N MET A 576 -19.73 -25.31 -0.33
CA MET A 576 -19.06 -25.52 0.95
C MET A 576 -18.77 -26.97 1.28
N ARG A 577 -19.71 -27.91 0.95
CA ARG A 577 -19.46 -29.34 1.12
C ARG A 577 -18.31 -29.83 0.25
N HIS A 578 -18.28 -29.39 -0.99
CA HIS A 578 -17.19 -29.76 -1.90
C HIS A 578 -15.83 -29.27 -1.38
N PHE A 579 -15.77 -28.04 -0.90
CA PHE A 579 -14.57 -27.49 -0.30
C PHE A 579 -14.13 -28.28 0.94
N ASP A 580 -15.04 -28.55 1.86
CA ASP A 580 -14.72 -29.21 3.13
C ASP A 580 -14.25 -30.66 2.95
N GLN A 581 -14.82 -31.39 1.98
CA GLN A 581 -14.41 -32.75 1.63
C GLN A 581 -12.94 -32.84 1.17
N GLU A 582 -12.39 -31.83 0.53
CA GLU A 582 -10.99 -31.79 0.10
C GLU A 582 -10.07 -31.20 1.19
N PHE A 583 -10.58 -30.22 1.93
CA PHE A 583 -9.78 -29.45 2.87
C PHE A 583 -9.56 -30.14 4.20
N GLU A 584 -10.60 -30.72 4.81
CA GLU A 584 -10.52 -31.38 6.14
C GLU A 584 -9.50 -32.53 6.18
N PRO A 585 -9.48 -33.48 5.22
CA PRO A 585 -8.48 -34.55 5.22
C PRO A 585 -7.04 -34.03 5.11
N THR A 586 -6.84 -32.94 4.38
CA THR A 586 -5.51 -32.30 4.25
C THR A 586 -5.07 -31.70 5.57
N VAL A 587 -5.97 -31.00 6.28
CA VAL A 587 -5.70 -30.44 7.62
C VAL A 587 -5.33 -31.57 8.59
N ASP A 588 -6.11 -32.65 8.63
CA ASP A 588 -5.87 -33.78 9.53
C ASP A 588 -4.54 -34.48 9.23
N LYS A 589 -4.21 -34.68 7.96
CA LYS A 589 -2.93 -35.25 7.54
C LYS A 589 -1.76 -34.41 8.04
N VAL A 590 -1.78 -33.11 7.82
CA VAL A 590 -0.70 -32.19 8.25
C VAL A 590 -0.64 -32.07 9.75
N MET A 591 -1.78 -32.01 10.44
CA MET A 591 -1.83 -31.92 11.90
C MET A 591 -1.19 -33.15 12.57
N ASN A 592 -1.44 -34.34 12.03
CA ASN A 592 -0.98 -35.60 12.60
C ASN A 592 0.41 -36.03 12.09
N ALA A 593 0.95 -35.43 11.03
CA ALA A 593 2.29 -35.73 10.55
C ALA A 593 3.34 -35.46 11.64
N ARG A 594 4.29 -36.39 11.79
CA ARG A 594 5.48 -36.16 12.64
C ARG A 594 6.44 -35.27 11.86
N THR A 595 6.87 -34.17 12.46
CA THR A 595 7.89 -33.28 11.91
C THR A 595 9.16 -33.45 12.73
N GLU A 596 10.25 -33.84 12.08
CA GLU A 596 11.58 -33.96 12.71
C GLU A 596 12.17 -32.60 13.05
N HIS A 597 11.91 -31.60 12.20
CA HIS A 597 12.33 -30.21 12.39
C HIS A 597 11.15 -29.25 12.37
N LYS A 598 11.22 -28.16 13.12
CA LYS A 598 10.21 -27.10 13.06
C LYS A 598 10.31 -26.34 11.73
N ALA A 599 9.17 -25.96 11.20
CA ALA A 599 9.14 -25.15 9.97
C ALA A 599 9.99 -23.87 10.13
N GLY A 600 10.78 -23.53 9.11
CA GLY A 600 11.66 -22.37 9.12
C GLY A 600 13.00 -22.56 9.81
N GLU A 601 13.38 -23.77 10.16
CA GLU A 601 14.73 -24.09 10.61
C GLU A 601 15.63 -24.40 9.41
N ARG A 602 16.70 -23.63 9.23
CA ARG A 602 17.70 -23.82 8.16
C ARG A 602 19.07 -24.05 8.77
N GLN A 603 19.70 -25.17 8.43
CA GLN A 603 21.09 -25.43 8.79
C GLN A 603 22.02 -24.63 7.89
N LEU A 604 22.89 -23.82 8.45
CA LEU A 604 23.85 -22.99 7.74
C LEU A 604 25.16 -23.71 7.48
N GLY A 605 25.51 -24.66 8.32
CA GLY A 605 26.76 -25.39 8.29
C GLY A 605 27.20 -25.86 9.68
N THR A 606 28.51 -25.93 9.89
CA THR A 606 29.11 -26.37 11.16
C THR A 606 30.07 -25.29 11.67
N ASP A 607 30.02 -24.97 12.95
CA ASP A 607 30.97 -24.06 13.59
C ASP A 607 32.39 -24.67 13.57
N PRO A 608 33.37 -24.06 12.92
CA PRO A 608 34.73 -24.58 12.83
C PRO A 608 35.44 -24.74 14.20
N LYS A 609 34.98 -24.04 15.23
CA LYS A 609 35.61 -24.05 16.55
C LYS A 609 35.09 -25.17 17.45
N SER A 610 33.78 -25.38 17.47
CA SER A 610 33.14 -26.35 18.33
C SER A 610 32.76 -27.68 17.64
N GLY A 611 32.72 -27.70 16.29
CA GLY A 611 32.24 -28.85 15.53
C GLY A 611 30.73 -29.03 15.57
N HIS A 612 29.97 -28.13 16.23
CA HIS A 612 28.52 -28.22 16.35
C HIS A 612 27.80 -27.61 15.12
N PRO A 613 26.61 -28.13 14.78
CA PRO A 613 25.81 -27.57 13.68
C PRO A 613 25.30 -26.17 14.02
N VAL A 614 25.20 -25.31 13.03
CA VAL A 614 24.70 -23.94 13.12
C VAL A 614 23.37 -23.86 12.38
N PHE A 615 22.33 -23.38 13.07
CA PHE A 615 20.98 -23.23 12.53
C PHE A 615 20.53 -21.79 12.65
N VAL A 616 19.71 -21.33 11.69
CA VAL A 616 18.88 -20.15 11.84
C VAL A 616 17.43 -20.60 11.91
N LYS A 617 16.66 -20.04 12.85
CA LYS A 617 15.26 -20.41 13.09
C LYS A 617 14.46 -19.32 13.81
N ILE A 618 13.13 -19.47 13.80
CA ILE A 618 12.25 -18.57 14.56
C ILE A 618 12.26 -18.96 16.04
N GLY A 619 12.82 -18.10 16.87
CA GLY A 619 12.78 -18.21 18.32
C GLY A 619 11.53 -17.55 18.94
N ARG A 620 11.46 -17.60 20.30
CA ARG A 620 10.34 -17.00 21.05
C ARG A 620 10.17 -15.49 20.77
N TYR A 621 11.27 -14.78 20.63
CA TYR A 621 11.30 -13.32 20.49
C TYR A 621 11.68 -12.84 19.08
N GLY A 622 11.69 -13.71 18.10
CA GLY A 622 12.06 -13.42 16.70
C GLY A 622 13.11 -14.39 16.17
N PRO A 623 13.67 -14.12 14.99
CA PRO A 623 14.68 -14.95 14.38
C PRO A 623 15.95 -15.03 15.22
N VAL A 624 16.53 -16.22 15.33
CA VAL A 624 17.76 -16.49 16.08
C VAL A 624 18.67 -17.42 15.32
N VAL A 625 19.96 -17.27 15.53
CA VAL A 625 20.98 -18.26 15.15
C VAL A 625 21.26 -19.13 16.39
N GLN A 626 21.38 -20.42 16.18
CA GLN A 626 21.68 -21.41 17.20
C GLN A 626 22.94 -22.19 16.81
N ILE A 627 23.86 -22.38 17.75
CA ILE A 627 25.01 -23.32 17.65
C ILE A 627 24.73 -24.48 18.58
N GLY A 628 24.82 -25.70 18.08
CA GLY A 628 24.54 -26.95 18.78
C GLY A 628 23.07 -27.40 18.58
N ALA A 629 22.85 -28.72 18.64
CA ALA A 629 21.54 -29.33 18.61
C ALA A 629 20.89 -29.33 19.99
N ALA A 630 19.57 -29.56 20.06
CA ALA A 630 18.85 -29.62 21.33
C ALA A 630 19.24 -30.85 22.16
N ASP A 631 19.74 -31.88 21.50
CA ASP A 631 20.11 -33.18 22.08
C ASP A 631 21.62 -33.30 22.37
N ASP A 632 22.40 -32.23 22.16
CA ASP A 632 23.83 -32.22 22.47
C ASP A 632 24.06 -32.18 23.99
N GLU A 633 25.19 -32.74 24.44
CA GLU A 633 25.57 -32.70 25.86
C GLU A 633 25.75 -31.26 26.37
N GLU A 634 26.23 -30.38 25.54
CA GLU A 634 26.33 -28.95 25.79
C GLU A 634 25.04 -28.23 25.42
N LYS A 635 24.59 -27.29 26.27
CA LYS A 635 23.41 -26.46 25.97
C LYS A 635 23.65 -25.62 24.72
N PRO A 636 22.69 -25.61 23.78
CA PRO A 636 22.80 -24.76 22.57
C PRO A 636 23.00 -23.29 22.92
N ARG A 637 23.83 -22.61 22.15
CA ARG A 637 24.05 -21.16 22.25
C ARG A 637 23.14 -20.46 21.25
N PHE A 638 22.62 -19.30 21.63
CA PHE A 638 21.68 -18.51 20.79
C PHE A 638 22.19 -17.08 20.62
N ALA A 639 22.08 -16.57 19.41
CA ALA A 639 22.27 -15.16 19.09
C ALA A 639 21.04 -14.64 18.33
N GLN A 640 20.58 -13.43 18.67
CA GLN A 640 19.46 -12.78 17.98
C GLN A 640 19.89 -12.37 16.58
N LEU A 641 19.06 -12.62 15.57
CA LEU A 641 19.28 -12.13 14.22
C LEU A 641 18.96 -10.63 14.20
N PRO A 642 19.89 -9.76 13.74
CA PRO A 642 19.63 -8.32 13.60
C PRO A 642 18.56 -8.05 12.54
N SER A 643 17.87 -6.91 12.66
CA SER A 643 16.75 -6.55 11.77
C SER A 643 17.15 -6.22 10.33
N ASP A 644 18.43 -6.01 10.07
CA ASP A 644 19.03 -5.79 8.74
C ASP A 644 19.49 -7.08 8.06
N LYS A 645 19.40 -8.22 8.75
CA LYS A 645 19.71 -9.56 8.23
C LYS A 645 18.44 -10.39 8.13
N SER A 646 18.37 -11.24 7.10
CA SER A 646 17.26 -12.16 6.88
C SER A 646 17.68 -13.60 7.14
N MET A 647 16.75 -14.40 7.69
CA MET A 647 16.94 -15.85 7.84
C MET A 647 17.20 -16.54 6.50
N GLU A 648 16.68 -16.01 5.40
CA GLU A 648 16.78 -16.61 4.07
C GLU A 648 18.18 -16.43 3.47
N THR A 649 18.82 -15.28 3.73
CA THR A 649 20.07 -14.89 3.04
C THR A 649 21.32 -14.96 3.92
N ILE A 650 21.19 -15.04 5.27
CA ILE A 650 22.36 -15.08 6.15
C ILE A 650 23.28 -16.25 5.83
N THR A 651 24.57 -15.96 5.74
CA THR A 651 25.62 -16.98 5.54
C THR A 651 26.11 -17.55 6.88
N LEU A 652 26.88 -18.67 6.83
CA LEU A 652 27.49 -19.26 8.02
C LEU A 652 28.47 -18.28 8.70
N GLU A 653 29.28 -17.58 7.91
CA GLU A 653 30.25 -16.60 8.40
C GLU A 653 29.56 -15.46 9.15
N GLU A 654 28.54 -14.88 8.54
CA GLU A 654 27.75 -13.81 9.18
C GLU A 654 27.05 -14.29 10.46
N ALA A 655 26.52 -15.51 10.45
CA ALA A 655 25.89 -16.12 11.61
C ALA A 655 26.87 -16.33 12.76
N LEU A 656 28.09 -16.79 12.48
CA LEU A 656 29.14 -16.99 13.48
C LEU A 656 29.64 -15.66 14.07
N GLU A 657 29.61 -14.59 13.29
CA GLU A 657 29.97 -13.24 13.79
C GLU A 657 29.04 -12.76 14.91
N LEU A 658 27.76 -13.16 14.88
CA LEU A 658 26.80 -12.78 15.93
C LEU A 658 27.18 -13.34 17.31
N PHE A 659 27.92 -14.43 17.36
CA PHE A 659 28.39 -15.05 18.62
C PHE A 659 29.68 -14.45 19.18
N ARG A 660 30.27 -13.47 18.47
CA ARG A 660 31.34 -12.63 19.02
C ARG A 660 30.83 -11.69 20.10
N PHE A 661 29.53 -11.49 20.18
CA PHE A 661 28.87 -10.73 21.21
C PHE A 661 28.24 -11.65 22.29
N PRO A 662 28.12 -11.21 23.57
CA PRO A 662 28.62 -9.94 24.07
C PRO A 662 30.16 -9.93 24.23
N ARG A 663 30.80 -8.84 23.85
CA ARG A 663 32.23 -8.60 23.99
C ARG A 663 32.49 -7.74 25.23
N THR A 664 33.18 -8.26 26.21
CA THR A 664 33.60 -7.49 27.38
C THR A 664 34.72 -6.52 27.00
N LEU A 665 34.55 -5.25 27.30
CA LEU A 665 35.53 -4.20 27.02
C LEU A 665 36.43 -3.93 28.21
N GLY A 666 35.93 -4.06 29.43
CA GLY A 666 36.61 -3.77 30.68
C GLY A 666 35.62 -3.44 31.80
N GLU A 667 36.05 -2.68 32.78
CA GLU A 667 35.24 -2.22 33.89
C GLU A 667 35.15 -0.72 33.95
N PHE A 668 33.99 -0.19 34.31
CA PHE A 668 33.73 1.20 34.63
C PHE A 668 32.94 1.29 35.93
N GLU A 669 33.34 2.13 36.84
CA GLU A 669 32.73 2.26 38.20
C GLU A 669 32.59 0.90 38.95
N GLY A 670 33.58 0.00 38.75
CA GLY A 670 33.58 -1.34 39.37
C GLY A 670 32.53 -2.29 38.80
N LYS A 671 31.97 -2.00 37.65
CA LYS A 671 30.99 -2.83 36.92
C LYS A 671 31.50 -3.13 35.51
N THR A 672 31.21 -4.32 35.02
CA THR A 672 31.61 -4.76 33.69
C THR A 672 30.90 -3.94 32.61
N VAL A 673 31.66 -3.48 31.64
CA VAL A 673 31.16 -2.87 30.40
C VAL A 673 31.28 -3.85 29.26
N SER A 674 30.19 -4.13 28.58
CA SER A 674 30.17 -5.05 27.45
C SER A 674 29.44 -4.45 26.26
N VAL A 675 29.84 -4.84 25.05
CA VAL A 675 29.11 -4.57 23.81
C VAL A 675 28.32 -5.80 23.41
N GLY A 676 27.04 -5.59 23.09
CA GLY A 676 26.15 -6.64 22.63
C GLY A 676 25.37 -6.24 21.38
N ALA A 677 24.75 -7.21 20.74
CA ALA A 677 23.80 -6.98 19.65
C ALA A 677 22.41 -7.47 20.07
N GLY A 678 21.38 -6.65 19.88
CA GLY A 678 20.01 -6.95 20.25
C GLY A 678 18.99 -6.60 19.16
N ARG A 679 17.73 -6.87 19.43
CA ARG A 679 16.61 -6.61 18.49
C ARG A 679 16.57 -5.17 17.94
N PHE A 680 17.02 -4.20 18.73
CA PHE A 680 17.01 -2.79 18.38
C PHE A 680 18.34 -2.27 17.83
N GLY A 681 19.30 -3.17 17.61
CA GLY A 681 20.65 -2.86 17.16
C GLY A 681 21.72 -3.09 18.21
N PRO A 682 22.99 -2.74 17.90
CA PRO A 682 24.09 -2.91 18.83
C PRO A 682 23.99 -1.93 20.00
N TYR A 683 24.47 -2.37 21.16
CA TYR A 683 24.40 -1.60 22.41
C TYR A 683 25.64 -1.83 23.29
N VAL A 684 25.91 -0.83 24.13
CA VAL A 684 26.78 -0.96 25.30
C VAL A 684 25.92 -1.30 26.51
N GLN A 685 26.30 -2.31 27.26
CA GLN A 685 25.68 -2.68 28.55
C GLN A 685 26.60 -2.33 29.69
N HIS A 686 26.07 -1.62 30.69
CA HIS A 686 26.75 -1.28 31.94
C HIS A 686 25.72 -1.23 33.09
N ASP A 687 25.98 -1.92 34.20
CA ASP A 687 25.13 -1.96 35.38
C ASP A 687 23.64 -2.21 35.09
N GLY A 688 23.36 -3.20 34.23
CA GLY A 688 22.00 -3.54 33.83
C GLY A 688 21.30 -2.58 32.90
N LYS A 689 21.94 -1.45 32.55
CA LYS A 689 21.43 -0.47 31.59
C LYS A 689 22.04 -0.67 30.20
N TYR A 690 21.25 -0.33 29.16
CA TYR A 690 21.64 -0.50 27.77
C TYR A 690 21.70 0.86 27.07
N VAL A 691 22.80 1.13 26.38
CA VAL A 691 23.04 2.36 25.62
C VAL A 691 23.20 1.98 24.15
N SER A 692 22.38 2.50 23.26
CA SER A 692 22.49 2.19 21.82
C SER A 692 23.77 2.79 21.24
N ILE A 693 24.48 1.97 20.45
CA ILE A 693 25.63 2.44 19.67
C ILE A 693 25.09 3.13 18.43
N PRO A 694 25.60 4.32 18.04
CA PRO A 694 25.23 4.99 16.82
C PRO A 694 25.38 4.10 15.58
N LYS A 695 24.47 4.20 14.62
CA LYS A 695 24.51 3.39 13.39
C LYS A 695 25.74 3.65 12.49
N THR A 696 26.44 4.75 12.75
CA THR A 696 27.66 5.14 12.04
C THR A 696 28.93 4.53 12.62
N GLU A 697 28.82 3.84 13.75
CA GLU A 697 29.95 3.25 14.46
C GLU A 697 29.92 1.72 14.35
N ASP A 698 31.04 1.10 14.07
CA ASP A 698 31.19 -0.37 14.06
C ASP A 698 31.26 -0.90 15.52
N PRO A 699 30.29 -1.74 15.94
CA PRO A 699 30.27 -2.30 17.29
C PRO A 699 31.51 -3.12 17.63
N MET A 700 32.21 -3.66 16.62
CA MET A 700 33.45 -4.42 16.82
C MET A 700 34.63 -3.48 17.10
N ALA A 701 34.57 -2.25 16.67
CA ALA A 701 35.64 -1.25 16.85
C ALA A 701 35.43 -0.40 18.12
N VAL A 702 34.30 -0.50 18.81
CA VAL A 702 34.03 0.27 20.03
C VAL A 702 35.04 -0.10 21.11
N THR A 703 35.80 0.88 21.62
CA THR A 703 36.73 0.75 22.75
C THR A 703 36.02 0.97 24.09
N LEU A 704 36.69 0.67 25.20
CA LEU A 704 36.18 0.94 26.55
C LEU A 704 35.92 2.45 26.73
N GLU A 705 36.85 3.29 26.29
CA GLU A 705 36.73 4.75 26.39
C GLU A 705 35.50 5.24 25.66
N ARG A 706 35.29 4.78 24.42
CA ARG A 706 34.11 5.18 23.65
C ARG A 706 32.80 4.67 24.27
N ALA A 707 32.82 3.47 24.83
CA ALA A 707 31.67 2.93 25.55
C ALA A 707 31.30 3.77 26.79
N ILE A 708 32.31 4.23 27.54
CA ILE A 708 32.14 5.14 28.69
C ILE A 708 31.55 6.47 28.23
N GLU A 709 32.06 7.08 27.16
CA GLU A 709 31.50 8.30 26.59
C GLU A 709 30.00 8.15 26.26
N LEU A 710 29.63 7.05 25.60
CA LEU A 710 28.24 6.78 25.28
C LEU A 710 27.35 6.62 26.53
N ILE A 711 27.88 6.00 27.57
CA ILE A 711 27.20 5.84 28.87
C ILE A 711 26.98 7.22 29.51
N GLU A 712 28.03 8.06 29.52
CA GLU A 712 27.98 9.39 30.11
C GLU A 712 27.10 10.35 29.32
N GLU A 713 27.16 10.31 27.98
CA GLU A 713 26.25 11.04 27.10
C GLU A 713 24.77 10.70 27.41
N LYS A 714 24.45 9.42 27.55
CA LYS A 714 23.11 8.99 27.91
C LYS A 714 22.70 9.42 29.31
N ARG A 715 23.56 9.31 30.29
CA ARG A 715 23.31 9.77 31.67
C ARG A 715 23.05 11.28 31.72
N LYS A 716 23.85 12.05 30.97
CA LYS A 716 23.66 13.50 30.84
C LYS A 716 22.32 13.83 30.18
N ALA A 717 21.99 13.14 29.09
CA ALA A 717 20.71 13.32 28.41
C ALA A 717 19.51 12.91 29.28
N GLU A 718 19.64 11.86 30.10
CA GLU A 718 18.64 11.46 31.08
C GLU A 718 18.51 12.48 32.22
N ALA A 719 19.60 13.02 32.75
CA ALA A 719 19.58 14.08 33.75
C ALA A 719 18.94 15.38 33.22
N GLU A 720 19.27 15.79 31.98
CA GLU A 720 18.66 16.94 31.31
C GLU A 720 17.19 16.75 30.97
N ARG A 721 16.74 15.48 30.90
CA ARG A 721 15.35 15.14 30.67
C ARG A 721 14.48 15.31 31.91
N HIS A 722 15.01 15.02 33.11
CA HIS A 722 14.31 15.19 34.38
C HIS A 722 14.46 16.61 34.87
N LEU A 723 13.43 17.43 34.68
CA LEU A 723 13.43 18.86 35.09
C LEU A 723 13.06 19.01 36.58
N LYS A 724 12.09 18.18 37.06
CA LYS A 724 11.64 18.22 38.47
C LYS A 724 10.93 16.94 38.86
N THR A 725 11.17 16.50 40.09
CA THR A 725 10.44 15.44 40.81
C THR A 725 9.81 16.07 42.05
N PHE A 726 8.80 15.44 42.63
CA PHE A 726 8.03 15.96 43.77
C PHE A 726 8.09 14.97 44.94
N GLU A 727 8.38 15.47 46.13
CA GLU A 727 8.39 14.63 47.34
C GLU A 727 6.97 14.20 47.76
N GLU A 728 5.96 14.97 47.36
CA GLU A 728 4.55 14.73 47.66
C GLU A 728 3.94 13.54 46.89
N ASP A 729 4.47 13.24 45.71
CA ASP A 729 4.02 12.11 44.87
C ASP A 729 5.12 11.68 43.91
N ASP A 730 5.72 10.53 44.16
CA ASP A 730 6.81 9.94 43.39
C ASP A 730 6.43 9.53 41.95
N LYS A 731 5.12 9.55 41.62
CA LYS A 731 4.60 9.32 40.29
C LYS A 731 4.54 10.57 39.42
N LEU A 732 4.72 11.74 40.03
CA LEU A 732 4.64 13.02 39.36
C LEU A 732 6.04 13.53 38.98
N GLU A 733 6.30 13.68 37.70
CA GLU A 733 7.59 14.18 37.21
C GLU A 733 7.35 15.25 36.13
N VAL A 734 8.21 16.27 36.08
CA VAL A 734 8.31 17.18 34.96
C VAL A 734 9.50 16.80 34.11
N LEU A 735 9.24 16.44 32.89
CA LEU A 735 10.23 15.91 31.96
C LEU A 735 10.39 16.82 30.72
N ASN A 736 11.59 16.88 30.19
CA ASN A 736 11.89 17.53 28.92
C ASN A 736 11.79 16.51 27.78
N GLY A 737 10.99 16.79 26.78
CA GLY A 737 10.76 15.89 25.65
C GLY A 737 11.08 16.55 24.31
N ARG A 738 11.09 15.76 23.23
CA ARG A 738 11.38 16.22 21.84
C ARG A 738 10.53 17.41 21.40
N TYR A 739 9.34 17.59 22.00
CA TYR A 739 8.39 18.66 21.66
C TYR A 739 8.25 19.71 22.76
N GLY A 740 9.17 19.75 23.71
CA GLY A 740 9.19 20.63 24.88
C GLY A 740 8.81 19.90 26.17
N PRO A 741 8.84 20.63 27.31
CA PRO A 741 8.56 20.03 28.61
C PRO A 741 7.12 19.55 28.75
N TYR A 742 6.93 18.47 29.52
CA TYR A 742 5.65 17.84 29.79
C TYR A 742 5.63 17.21 31.19
N ILE A 743 4.45 17.00 31.72
CA ILE A 743 4.24 16.34 32.99
C ILE A 743 3.97 14.85 32.72
N ALA A 744 4.73 13.97 33.35
CA ALA A 744 4.46 12.54 33.40
C ALA A 744 3.77 12.22 34.74
N TYR A 745 2.59 11.58 34.70
CA TYR A 745 1.83 11.19 35.90
C TYR A 745 1.06 9.91 35.66
N ASP A 746 1.26 8.94 36.53
CA ASP A 746 0.61 7.63 36.51
C ASP A 746 0.58 6.97 35.10
N GLY A 747 1.74 6.98 34.44
CA GLY A 747 1.92 6.38 33.11
C GLY A 747 1.34 7.18 31.92
N LYS A 748 0.83 8.39 32.17
CA LYS A 748 0.31 9.30 31.14
C LYS A 748 1.13 10.56 31.05
N ASN A 749 1.21 11.14 29.85
CA ASN A 749 1.93 12.38 29.58
C ASN A 749 0.95 13.53 29.34
N TYR A 750 1.15 14.63 30.06
CA TYR A 750 0.33 15.84 30.01
C TYR A 750 1.18 17.00 29.52
N ARG A 751 0.65 17.75 28.57
CA ARG A 751 1.36 18.86 27.95
C ARG A 751 1.35 20.07 28.84
N ILE A 752 2.51 20.71 29.02
CA ILE A 752 2.61 21.99 29.70
C ILE A 752 2.26 23.12 28.71
N PRO A 753 1.49 24.14 29.11
CA PRO A 753 1.25 25.34 28.28
C PRO A 753 2.55 26.00 27.86
N ARG A 754 2.63 26.51 26.62
CA ARG A 754 3.88 27.10 26.06
C ARG A 754 4.44 28.26 26.88
N GLU A 755 3.57 28.99 27.52
CA GLU A 755 3.91 30.14 28.35
C GLU A 755 4.72 29.74 29.59
N LEU A 756 4.52 28.47 30.02
CA LEU A 756 5.20 27.90 31.19
C LEU A 756 6.44 27.05 30.81
N HIS A 757 6.78 26.89 29.55
CA HIS A 757 7.88 26.03 29.12
C HIS A 757 9.24 26.50 29.70
N GLN A 758 9.48 27.81 29.78
CA GLN A 758 10.73 28.36 30.37
C GLN A 758 10.79 28.19 31.89
N LYS A 759 9.65 28.06 32.56
CA LYS A 759 9.51 27.86 33.98
C LYS A 759 9.11 26.44 34.39
N ALA A 760 9.22 25.50 33.45
CA ALA A 760 8.75 24.13 33.68
C ALA A 760 9.43 23.43 34.87
N ALA A 761 10.69 23.74 35.13
CA ALA A 761 11.43 23.27 36.31
C ALA A 761 11.03 23.94 37.64
N GLU A 762 10.32 25.07 37.58
CA GLU A 762 9.87 25.83 38.76
C GLU A 762 8.42 25.52 39.16
N LEU A 763 7.67 24.76 38.33
CA LEU A 763 6.27 24.41 38.57
C LEU A 763 6.10 23.75 39.96
N THR A 764 5.10 24.15 40.68
CA THR A 764 4.74 23.53 41.96
C THR A 764 3.89 22.28 41.76
N TYR A 765 3.76 21.46 42.81
CA TYR A 765 2.91 20.26 42.78
C TYR A 765 1.46 20.61 42.37
N ASP A 766 0.90 21.65 43.03
CA ASP A 766 -0.47 22.09 42.78
C ASP A 766 -0.68 22.57 41.33
N GLU A 767 0.28 23.32 40.76
CA GLU A 767 0.23 23.78 39.37
C GLU A 767 0.29 22.61 38.41
N CYS A 768 1.12 21.59 38.67
CA CYS A 768 1.15 20.38 37.88
C CYS A 768 -0.17 19.60 37.93
N MET A 769 -0.77 19.48 39.10
CA MET A 769 -2.07 18.84 39.28
C MET A 769 -3.22 19.61 38.65
N GLU A 770 -3.15 20.93 38.61
CA GLU A 770 -4.11 21.77 37.88
C GLU A 770 -4.01 21.57 36.36
N ILE A 771 -2.80 21.51 35.80
CA ILE A 771 -2.57 21.20 34.39
C ILE A 771 -3.08 19.80 34.04
N ILE A 772 -2.90 18.82 34.92
CA ILE A 772 -3.41 17.45 34.72
C ILE A 772 -4.93 17.42 34.70
N LYS A 773 -5.60 18.17 35.58
CA LYS A 773 -7.06 18.27 35.63
C LYS A 773 -7.65 19.00 34.44
N ASN A 774 -6.94 20.02 33.93
CA ASN A 774 -7.38 20.89 32.84
C ASN A 774 -6.31 20.94 31.72
N PRO A 775 -6.07 19.83 31.00
CA PRO A 775 -5.00 19.80 30.00
C PRO A 775 -5.30 20.77 28.86
N PRO A 776 -4.29 21.52 28.37
CA PRO A 776 -4.47 22.45 27.26
C PRO A 776 -4.92 21.72 26.01
N ALA A 777 -5.92 22.28 25.33
CA ALA A 777 -6.51 21.68 24.12
C ALA A 777 -5.44 21.39 23.07
N PRO A 778 -5.49 20.24 22.39
CA PRO A 778 -4.53 19.91 21.35
C PRO A 778 -4.63 20.93 20.22
N LYS A 779 -3.54 21.70 19.96
CA LYS A 779 -3.49 22.61 18.82
C LYS A 779 -3.65 21.82 17.52
N LYS A 780 -4.64 22.20 16.71
CA LYS A 780 -4.73 21.79 15.28
C LYS A 780 -3.37 22.09 14.62
N ARG A 781 -2.74 21.08 14.03
CA ARG A 781 -1.49 21.24 13.29
C ARG A 781 -1.68 22.31 12.22
N ALA A 782 -1.01 23.46 12.34
CA ALA A 782 -0.85 24.38 11.23
C ALA A 782 -0.02 23.66 10.16
N ALA A 783 -0.54 23.62 8.95
CA ALA A 783 0.16 23.06 7.81
C ALA A 783 1.51 23.76 7.63
N ALA A 784 2.59 22.99 7.70
CA ALA A 784 3.91 23.48 7.39
C ALA A 784 3.95 23.92 5.92
N LYS A 785 4.10 25.22 5.68
CA LYS A 785 4.48 25.73 4.37
C LYS A 785 5.84 25.15 4.02
N LYS A 786 5.87 24.25 3.03
CA LYS A 786 7.12 23.89 2.36
C LYS A 786 7.61 25.10 1.58
N LYS A 787 8.83 25.54 1.88
CA LYS A 787 9.65 26.28 0.93
C LYS A 787 10.24 25.31 -0.09
#